data_f7c4346b3ffe9a20dcdede050147c045
#
_entry.id   f7c4346b3ffe9a20dcdede050147c045
#
_cell.length_a   1.000
_cell.length_b   1.000
_cell.length_c   1.000
_cell.angle_alpha   90.00
_cell.angle_beta   90.00
_cell.angle_gamma   90.00
#
_symmetry.space_group_name_H-M   'P 1'
#
loop_
_entity.id
_entity.type
_entity.pdbx_description
1 polymer ?
#
loop_
_entity_poly.entity_id
_entity_poly.type
_entity_poly.pdbx_seq_one_letter_code
_entity_poly.pdbx_strand_id
1 'polypeptide(L)'
;MTRDRTPERGTRGLSPILSLVLTLALAVPLAGLTGTAAHAATTDYQAEDATVVQGTVATNHTGYTGTGFVDYTNVTGSSVEFTVSATAAGTAPIALRYANGTAVDRPLDISVNGTVVATAVSFPATADWNTWATRTVNVPLAAGTDRVRATATTANGGPNLDRISVGTAADAQAPTRPGQPSCPDIGEDGLTLAWGASTDNVGVTAYDLYEHGNKIAEAPGSSTGKALTGLAPNTTYDLTVIARDAAGNTSPASPVVDCTTKPSSDTTPPTEPGTLSTADITSNTVDLAWGPSTDDRSVIAYDIRSGDTVYKTVTTGTSTTLTGLACDSPYSLNVVARDAAGNLSEPGNTVTFTTKACATDGGVPSSVATLSTGWTIPWGIYWMPDGQSALVTERDDFRVWKTVKDGTRTQVGTVPDVVTTNGEGGLLGVAVDPKWATNHYVYFMHTASEGNRVVRMTYNGTTLTGYTVLLQGIKKNRYHNGGRLAFGPDGYLYVSTGEAQTPDLAQDKTSLNGKILRMTTDGKPAPGNPFGNYVYSYGHRNPQGLAFDRNGRLWEAEFGNSSKDELNLIKPGANYGWPTCEGSCSVAGMTNPKATWNVDEASPSGIAIVRNVVYMASLRGERLWRVPINGDTESVGTPTAYYVGTYGRLRTVTKVPGADQLWLSTTNCDNNGNQPDGSDKILRVNIG
;
A
#
# COMPACT_ATOMS: atom_id res chain seq x y z
N MET A 1 1.60 -69.68 -14.57
CA MET A 1 2.70 -69.59 -13.63
C MET A 1 2.54 -68.29 -12.85
N THR A 2 2.25 -68.40 -11.60
CA THR A 2 2.01 -67.45 -10.53
C THR A 2 3.20 -66.58 -10.25
N ARG A 3 2.94 -65.26 -10.02
CA ARG A 3 3.67 -64.40 -9.06
C ARG A 3 2.87 -63.15 -8.77
N ASP A 4 2.34 -63.17 -7.66
CA ASP A 4 2.36 -62.39 -6.44
C ASP A 4 2.45 -60.85 -6.59
N ARG A 5 1.41 -60.18 -6.12
CA ARG A 5 1.32 -58.72 -5.94
C ARG A 5 1.13 -58.44 -4.47
N THR A 6 2.13 -57.81 -3.85
CA THR A 6 1.99 -57.09 -2.57
C THR A 6 1.51 -55.66 -2.84
N PRO A 7 0.60 -55.09 -2.02
CA PRO A 7 0.13 -53.73 -2.18
C PRO A 7 0.99 -52.75 -1.35
N GLU A 8 1.53 -51.75 -2.02
CA GLU A 8 2.12 -50.58 -1.33
C GLU A 8 1.03 -49.67 -0.75
N ARG A 9 1.21 -49.32 0.52
CA ARG A 9 0.38 -48.34 1.23
C ARG A 9 0.70 -46.94 0.74
N GLY A 10 -0.23 -46.28 0.07
CA GLY A 10 -0.19 -44.87 -0.20
C GLY A 10 -0.49 -44.07 1.07
N THR A 11 0.46 -43.26 1.49
CA THR A 11 0.27 -42.23 2.51
C THR A 11 -0.58 -41.10 1.95
N ARG A 12 -1.76 -40.92 2.52
CA ARG A 12 -2.60 -39.74 2.27
C ARG A 12 -1.98 -38.51 2.93
N GLY A 13 -1.48 -37.57 2.12
CA GLY A 13 -1.14 -36.25 2.57
C GLY A 13 -2.40 -35.45 2.92
N LEU A 14 -2.49 -35.01 4.16
CA LEU A 14 -3.48 -34.05 4.63
C LEU A 14 -3.13 -32.66 4.05
N SER A 15 -4.02 -32.10 3.27
CA SER A 15 -3.98 -30.69 2.89
C SER A 15 -4.37 -29.82 4.09
N PRO A 16 -3.67 -28.72 4.39
CA PRO A 16 -4.09 -27.82 5.44
C PRO A 16 -5.34 -27.04 5.02
N ILE A 17 -6.38 -27.13 5.84
CA ILE A 17 -7.58 -26.30 5.72
C ILE A 17 -7.22 -24.88 6.11
N LEU A 18 -7.38 -23.94 5.19
CA LEU A 18 -7.16 -22.51 5.38
C LEU A 18 -8.27 -21.95 6.28
N SER A 19 -7.95 -21.65 7.54
CA SER A 19 -8.87 -20.96 8.46
C SER A 19 -9.05 -19.51 8.04
N LEU A 20 -10.26 -19.15 7.60
CA LEU A 20 -10.65 -17.77 7.29
C LEU A 20 -11.08 -17.08 8.59
N VAL A 21 -10.29 -16.18 9.12
CA VAL A 21 -10.64 -15.36 10.29
C VAL A 21 -11.61 -14.27 9.85
N LEU A 22 -12.83 -14.30 10.41
CA LEU A 22 -13.90 -13.33 10.18
C LEU A 22 -13.71 -12.13 11.09
N THR A 23 -13.28 -10.98 10.60
CA THR A 23 -13.34 -9.72 11.32
C THR A 23 -14.74 -9.13 11.21
N LEU A 24 -15.53 -9.26 12.29
CA LEU A 24 -16.82 -8.59 12.45
C LEU A 24 -16.54 -7.10 12.78
N ALA A 25 -16.56 -6.22 11.79
CA ALA A 25 -16.56 -4.79 12.04
C ALA A 25 -17.96 -4.34 12.44
N LEU A 26 -18.22 -4.22 13.75
CA LEU A 26 -19.37 -3.46 14.26
C LEU A 26 -19.13 -1.99 13.95
N ALA A 27 -19.86 -1.42 13.00
CA ALA A 27 -19.91 0.02 12.79
C ALA A 27 -20.69 0.66 13.96
N VAL A 28 -19.95 1.17 14.93
CA VAL A 28 -20.47 2.12 15.94
C VAL A 28 -20.37 3.50 15.28
N PRO A 29 -21.44 4.31 15.22
CA PRO A 29 -21.33 5.66 14.72
C PRO A 29 -20.44 6.47 15.63
N LEU A 30 -19.34 6.99 15.09
CA LEU A 30 -18.43 7.92 15.75
C LEU A 30 -19.18 9.24 15.96
N ALA A 31 -19.82 9.41 17.11
CA ALA A 31 -20.24 10.72 17.57
C ALA A 31 -18.97 11.54 17.78
N GLY A 32 -18.83 12.60 17.00
CA GLY A 32 -17.70 13.52 17.07
C GLY A 32 -17.53 14.09 18.47
N LEU A 33 -16.58 13.55 19.22
CA LEU A 33 -15.96 14.24 20.32
C LEU A 33 -14.94 15.19 19.70
N THR A 34 -15.33 16.44 19.55
CA THR A 34 -14.37 17.56 19.49
C THR A 34 -13.68 17.60 20.84
N GLY A 35 -12.61 16.82 20.96
CA GLY A 35 -11.68 16.94 22.05
C GLY A 35 -11.08 18.34 21.98
N THR A 36 -11.52 19.25 22.84
CA THR A 36 -10.69 20.39 23.23
C THR A 36 -9.37 19.80 23.68
N ALA A 37 -8.28 20.16 23.01
CA ALA A 37 -6.94 19.81 23.46
C ALA A 37 -6.84 20.20 24.93
N ALA A 38 -6.74 19.24 25.82
CA ALA A 38 -6.46 19.49 27.21
C ALA A 38 -5.14 20.26 27.22
N HIS A 39 -5.15 21.52 27.68
CA HIS A 39 -3.94 22.25 27.97
C HIS A 39 -3.15 21.40 28.95
N ALA A 40 -1.95 20.97 28.58
CA ALA A 40 -1.05 20.30 29.49
C ALA A 40 -0.94 21.18 30.76
N ALA A 41 -1.14 20.58 31.92
CA ALA A 41 -1.06 21.30 33.18
C ALA A 41 0.34 21.92 33.28
N THR A 42 0.40 23.26 33.40
CA THR A 42 1.64 23.99 33.57
C THR A 42 1.73 24.47 35.01
N THR A 43 2.93 24.41 35.59
CA THR A 43 3.21 25.02 36.90
C THR A 43 4.00 26.32 36.69
N ASP A 44 3.48 27.41 37.23
CA ASP A 44 4.11 28.75 37.13
C ASP A 44 5.06 28.97 38.30
N TYR A 45 6.23 29.51 38.00
CA TYR A 45 7.26 29.94 38.94
C TYR A 45 7.58 31.41 38.69
N GLN A 46 7.30 32.27 39.68
CA GLN A 46 7.47 33.73 39.56
C GLN A 46 8.95 34.10 39.63
N ALA A 47 9.37 35.09 38.84
CA ALA A 47 10.77 35.49 38.78
C ALA A 47 11.22 36.27 40.05
N GLU A 48 10.32 36.96 40.71
CA GLU A 48 10.57 37.62 41.99
C GLU A 48 10.87 36.66 43.15
N ASP A 49 10.43 35.39 43.05
CA ASP A 49 10.70 34.32 44.02
C ASP A 49 11.98 33.51 43.68
N ALA A 50 12.60 33.80 42.56
CA ALA A 50 13.79 33.11 42.06
C ALA A 50 15.10 33.67 42.64
N THR A 51 16.21 32.97 42.49
CA THR A 51 17.54 33.50 42.86
C THR A 51 18.05 34.42 41.75
N VAL A 52 18.23 35.70 42.08
CA VAL A 52 18.67 36.74 41.14
C VAL A 52 20.13 37.06 41.35
N VAL A 53 20.92 37.08 40.26
CA VAL A 53 22.32 37.50 40.25
C VAL A 53 22.48 38.64 39.26
N GLN A 54 22.94 39.81 39.73
CA GLN A 54 23.06 41.04 38.93
C GLN A 54 21.73 41.41 38.25
N GLY A 55 20.71 41.62 39.07
CA GLY A 55 19.37 42.06 38.71
C GLY A 55 18.61 42.51 39.94
N THR A 56 17.45 43.10 39.77
CA THR A 56 16.59 43.59 40.87
C THR A 56 15.14 43.21 40.62
N VAL A 57 14.39 42.91 41.69
CA VAL A 57 12.94 42.81 41.59
C VAL A 57 12.34 44.21 41.47
N ALA A 58 11.56 44.43 40.41
CA ALA A 58 11.00 45.72 40.05
C ALA A 58 9.47 45.64 39.89
N THR A 59 8.80 46.80 40.04
CA THR A 59 7.33 46.92 39.90
C THR A 59 6.93 48.17 39.11
N ASN A 60 7.92 48.83 38.47
CA ASN A 60 7.78 50.11 37.76
C ASN A 60 7.16 50.01 36.35
N HIS A 61 6.79 48.81 35.90
CA HIS A 61 6.03 48.51 34.68
C HIS A 61 4.71 47.83 35.01
N THR A 62 3.76 47.78 34.06
CA THR A 62 2.45 47.17 34.27
C THR A 62 2.32 45.85 33.50
N GLY A 63 1.35 45.00 33.87
CA GLY A 63 0.99 43.77 33.13
C GLY A 63 1.81 42.54 33.48
N TYR A 64 2.73 42.58 34.47
CA TYR A 64 3.36 41.40 35.05
C TYR A 64 2.38 40.60 35.91
N THR A 65 2.76 39.35 36.29
CA THR A 65 2.03 38.52 37.23
C THR A 65 2.77 38.46 38.57
N GLY A 66 2.12 37.93 39.62
CA GLY A 66 2.76 37.91 40.94
C GLY A 66 2.91 39.30 41.60
N THR A 67 3.98 39.51 42.34
CA THR A 67 4.25 40.71 43.10
C THR A 67 5.29 41.64 42.43
N GLY A 68 5.92 41.20 41.32
CA GLY A 68 6.93 41.95 40.59
C GLY A 68 7.46 41.18 39.38
N PHE A 69 8.55 41.63 38.85
CA PHE A 69 9.32 40.99 37.80
C PHE A 69 10.81 41.22 38.04
N VAL A 70 11.71 40.43 37.42
CA VAL A 70 13.14 40.67 37.51
C VAL A 70 13.61 41.56 36.35
N ASP A 71 14.19 42.71 36.69
CA ASP A 71 14.94 43.60 35.79
C ASP A 71 16.42 43.21 35.86
N TYR A 72 16.95 42.69 34.77
CA TYR A 72 18.37 42.31 34.66
C TYR A 72 19.27 43.54 34.65
N THR A 73 20.37 43.53 35.40
CA THR A 73 21.43 44.48 35.17
C THR A 73 22.00 44.32 33.76
N ASN A 74 22.25 45.44 33.06
CA ASN A 74 22.75 45.47 31.68
C ASN A 74 24.24 45.05 31.64
N VAL A 75 24.52 43.79 31.97
CA VAL A 75 25.86 43.17 31.92
C VAL A 75 25.73 41.71 31.48
N THR A 76 26.74 41.22 30.77
CA THR A 76 26.85 39.80 30.47
C THR A 76 26.99 38.98 31.77
N GLY A 77 26.28 37.86 31.88
CA GLY A 77 26.30 36.95 33.04
C GLY A 77 25.26 37.27 34.12
N SER A 78 24.48 38.38 34.00
CA SER A 78 23.31 38.56 34.86
C SER A 78 22.32 37.43 34.67
N SER A 79 21.71 36.91 35.75
CA SER A 79 20.90 35.69 35.65
C SER A 79 19.79 35.59 36.68
N VAL A 80 18.77 34.79 36.34
CA VAL A 80 17.66 34.40 37.22
C VAL A 80 17.65 32.85 37.24
N GLU A 81 17.64 32.25 38.45
CA GLU A 81 17.60 30.82 38.65
C GLU A 81 16.33 30.38 39.41
N PHE A 82 15.53 29.57 38.77
CA PHE A 82 14.31 29.02 39.32
C PHE A 82 14.55 27.61 39.88
N THR A 83 13.93 27.31 41.00
CA THR A 83 13.83 25.93 41.50
C THR A 83 12.49 25.37 41.05
N VAL A 84 12.52 24.43 40.12
CA VAL A 84 11.32 23.84 39.53
C VAL A 84 11.17 22.35 39.91
N SER A 85 9.95 21.80 39.81
CA SER A 85 9.69 20.41 40.12
C SER A 85 9.07 19.72 38.93
N ALA A 86 9.65 18.58 38.52
CA ALA A 86 9.12 17.72 37.46
C ALA A 86 8.68 16.37 38.04
N THR A 87 7.50 15.91 37.64
CA THR A 87 6.95 14.61 38.13
C THR A 87 7.63 13.40 37.51
N ALA A 88 8.22 13.55 36.30
CA ALA A 88 8.95 12.52 35.60
C ALA A 88 10.16 13.14 34.89
N ALA A 89 11.19 12.33 34.64
CA ALA A 89 12.32 12.73 33.81
C ALA A 89 11.90 12.75 32.33
N GLY A 90 12.35 13.77 31.59
CA GLY A 90 12.06 13.90 30.17
C GLY A 90 12.25 15.32 29.66
N THR A 91 11.91 15.55 28.39
CA THR A 91 11.96 16.90 27.77
C THR A 91 10.67 17.64 28.08
N ALA A 92 10.76 18.76 28.84
CA ALA A 92 9.63 19.60 29.19
C ALA A 92 9.70 20.95 28.47
N PRO A 93 8.56 21.51 27.99
CA PRO A 93 8.52 22.87 27.52
C PRO A 93 8.55 23.84 28.70
N ILE A 94 9.46 24.81 28.67
CA ILE A 94 9.50 25.93 29.60
C ILE A 94 9.16 27.19 28.81
N ALA A 95 8.09 27.87 29.22
CA ALA A 95 7.63 29.10 28.63
C ALA A 95 8.08 30.28 29.52
N LEU A 96 9.02 31.07 29.04
CA LEU A 96 9.54 32.29 29.73
C LEU A 96 8.70 33.49 29.30
N ARG A 97 8.04 34.17 30.26
CA ARG A 97 7.25 35.36 30.01
C ARG A 97 8.11 36.59 30.26
N TYR A 98 8.30 37.44 29.26
CA TYR A 98 9.26 38.52 29.26
C TYR A 98 8.73 39.82 28.64
N ALA A 99 9.35 40.95 28.99
CA ALA A 99 9.20 42.20 28.27
C ALA A 99 10.59 42.75 27.87
N ASN A 100 10.72 43.23 26.63
CA ASN A 100 11.91 43.89 26.11
C ASN A 100 11.49 45.16 25.36
N GLY A 101 11.44 46.28 26.08
CA GLY A 101 11.07 47.61 25.54
C GLY A 101 12.17 48.29 24.74
N THR A 102 13.29 47.59 24.43
CA THR A 102 14.37 48.11 23.59
C THR A 102 14.24 47.59 22.15
N ALA A 103 14.93 48.24 21.22
CA ALA A 103 14.99 47.79 19.84
C ALA A 103 16.01 46.62 19.60
N VAL A 104 16.73 46.21 20.65
CA VAL A 104 17.83 45.22 20.56
C VAL A 104 17.39 43.91 21.18
N ASP A 105 17.71 42.79 20.53
CA ASP A 105 17.52 41.45 21.12
C ASP A 105 18.37 41.27 22.40
N ARG A 106 17.79 40.63 23.42
CA ARG A 106 18.43 40.35 24.71
C ARG A 106 18.53 38.88 25.00
N PRO A 107 19.42 38.15 24.27
CA PRO A 107 19.46 36.69 24.30
C PRO A 107 19.95 36.15 25.65
N LEU A 108 19.37 35.00 26.06
CA LEU A 108 19.72 34.27 27.28
C LEU A 108 20.21 32.86 26.94
N ASP A 109 21.23 32.41 27.66
CA ASP A 109 21.54 30.97 27.77
C ASP A 109 20.63 30.35 28.84
N ILE A 110 20.05 29.23 28.52
CA ILE A 110 19.24 28.44 29.47
C ILE A 110 20.05 27.21 29.91
N SER A 111 20.25 27.10 31.23
CA SER A 111 20.90 25.91 31.81
C SER A 111 19.97 25.18 32.79
N VAL A 112 20.16 23.87 32.87
CA VAL A 112 19.49 23.00 33.82
C VAL A 112 20.56 22.32 34.67
N ASN A 113 20.43 22.43 35.98
CA ASN A 113 21.38 21.88 36.95
C ASN A 113 22.84 22.21 36.63
N GLY A 114 23.09 23.43 36.16
CA GLY A 114 24.41 23.95 35.80
C GLY A 114 24.90 23.59 34.37
N THR A 115 24.20 22.75 33.63
CA THR A 115 24.53 22.43 32.24
C THR A 115 23.74 23.30 31.28
N VAL A 116 24.40 24.05 30.37
CA VAL A 116 23.72 24.84 29.34
C VAL A 116 23.05 23.88 28.34
N VAL A 117 21.74 24.02 28.20
CA VAL A 117 20.87 23.17 27.34
C VAL A 117 20.31 23.93 26.13
N ALA A 118 20.30 25.26 26.17
CA ALA A 118 19.99 26.08 25.01
C ALA A 118 20.84 27.38 25.08
N THR A 119 21.50 27.73 23.98
CA THR A 119 22.41 28.87 23.88
C THR A 119 21.77 30.03 23.13
N ALA A 120 22.02 31.25 23.56
CA ALA A 120 21.62 32.49 22.92
C ALA A 120 20.14 32.48 22.47
N VAL A 121 19.26 32.03 23.33
CA VAL A 121 17.81 32.05 23.08
C VAL A 121 17.36 33.48 22.91
N SER A 122 16.80 33.80 21.74
CA SER A 122 16.41 35.19 21.38
C SER A 122 15.18 35.65 22.16
N PHE A 123 15.26 36.86 22.69
CA PHE A 123 14.16 37.61 23.33
C PHE A 123 14.02 38.98 22.64
N PRO A 124 13.39 38.99 21.45
CA PRO A 124 13.28 40.19 20.63
C PRO A 124 12.48 41.28 21.32
N ALA A 125 12.55 42.51 20.76
CA ALA A 125 11.78 43.63 21.22
C ALA A 125 10.28 43.31 21.32
N THR A 126 9.66 43.72 22.44
CA THR A 126 8.21 43.91 22.59
C THR A 126 7.86 45.37 22.27
N ALA A 127 6.58 45.72 22.12
CA ALA A 127 6.24 47.09 21.75
C ALA A 127 6.79 48.11 22.77
N ASP A 128 6.79 47.79 24.06
CA ASP A 128 7.33 48.56 25.17
C ASP A 128 7.62 47.65 26.39
N TRP A 129 8.03 48.22 27.51
CA TRP A 129 8.28 47.48 28.75
C TRP A 129 7.01 47.05 29.51
N ASN A 130 5.81 47.43 29.07
CA ASN A 130 4.52 47.00 29.62
C ASN A 130 3.87 45.91 28.74
N THR A 131 4.48 45.62 27.58
CA THR A 131 4.01 44.57 26.65
C THR A 131 4.81 43.31 26.90
N TRP A 132 4.11 42.28 27.35
CA TRP A 132 4.70 40.98 27.71
C TRP A 132 4.49 39.94 26.61
N ALA A 133 5.57 39.28 26.21
CA ALA A 133 5.58 38.15 25.28
C ALA A 133 6.01 36.87 25.99
N THR A 134 5.90 35.77 25.32
CA THR A 134 6.31 34.44 25.83
C THR A 134 7.27 33.77 24.85
N ARG A 135 8.37 33.24 25.40
CA ARG A 135 9.32 32.40 24.64
C ARG A 135 9.35 31.00 25.22
N THR A 136 9.07 29.98 24.41
CA THR A 136 9.10 28.59 24.85
C THR A 136 10.41 27.95 24.40
N VAL A 137 11.04 27.18 25.30
CA VAL A 137 12.24 26.36 25.08
C VAL A 137 12.02 25.00 25.66
N ASN A 138 12.36 23.95 24.92
CA ASN A 138 12.30 22.59 25.40
C ASN A 138 13.61 22.24 26.12
N VAL A 139 13.53 21.80 27.38
CA VAL A 139 14.70 21.49 28.21
C VAL A 139 14.56 20.10 28.84
N PRO A 140 15.67 19.35 29.04
CA PRO A 140 15.65 18.10 29.78
C PRO A 140 15.53 18.38 31.29
N LEU A 141 14.52 17.81 31.96
CA LEU A 141 14.36 17.82 33.41
C LEU A 141 14.52 16.42 33.98
N ALA A 142 15.06 16.31 35.17
CA ALA A 142 15.05 15.08 35.95
C ALA A 142 13.71 14.92 36.70
N ALA A 143 13.39 13.70 37.14
CA ALA A 143 12.29 13.54 38.10
C ALA A 143 12.69 14.15 39.47
N GLY A 144 11.84 14.98 40.03
CA GLY A 144 12.10 15.70 41.29
C GLY A 144 12.39 17.18 41.07
N THR A 145 13.42 17.72 41.76
CA THR A 145 13.72 19.14 41.77
C THR A 145 14.91 19.45 40.84
N ASP A 146 14.67 20.39 39.90
CA ASP A 146 15.69 20.90 38.97
C ASP A 146 15.94 22.42 39.21
N ARG A 147 17.12 22.90 38.83
CA ARG A 147 17.47 24.31 38.79
C ARG A 147 17.56 24.80 37.37
N VAL A 148 16.64 25.67 36.95
CA VAL A 148 16.60 26.27 35.62
C VAL A 148 17.11 27.69 35.72
N ARG A 149 18.25 27.99 35.06
CA ARG A 149 18.83 29.32 35.08
C ARG A 149 18.81 29.92 33.68
N ALA A 150 18.37 31.20 33.65
CA ALA A 150 18.38 32.02 32.45
C ALA A 150 19.47 33.13 32.61
N THR A 151 20.52 33.04 31.78
CA THR A 151 21.72 33.90 31.90
C THR A 151 21.90 34.80 30.68
N ALA A 152 22.08 36.12 30.88
CA ALA A 152 22.31 37.05 29.80
C ALA A 152 23.65 36.83 29.10
N THR A 153 23.62 36.80 27.77
CA THR A 153 24.80 36.51 26.92
C THR A 153 25.47 37.76 26.36
N THR A 154 24.85 38.96 26.53
CA THR A 154 25.37 40.22 26.00
C THR A 154 25.47 41.29 27.09
N ALA A 155 26.21 42.35 26.82
CA ALA A 155 26.33 43.50 27.70
C ALA A 155 25.03 44.31 27.85
N ASN A 156 24.01 44.03 27.06
CA ASN A 156 22.67 44.61 27.21
C ASN A 156 21.86 43.97 28.34
N GLY A 157 22.38 42.94 29.00
CA GLY A 157 21.65 42.14 30.01
C GLY A 157 20.55 41.28 29.40
N GLY A 158 19.68 40.74 30.27
CA GLY A 158 18.46 40.03 29.86
C GLY A 158 17.26 40.96 29.68
N PRO A 159 16.14 40.48 29.17
CA PRO A 159 14.85 41.16 29.17
C PRO A 159 14.30 41.23 30.60
N ASN A 160 13.29 42.08 30.87
CA ASN A 160 12.50 41.92 32.09
C ASN A 160 11.82 40.53 32.07
N LEU A 161 12.02 39.73 33.11
CA LEU A 161 11.49 38.39 33.23
C LEU A 161 10.44 38.35 34.32
N ASP A 162 9.20 37.91 33.94
CA ASP A 162 8.05 37.87 34.83
C ASP A 162 7.94 36.50 35.53
N ARG A 163 7.93 35.43 34.75
CA ARG A 163 7.83 34.06 35.26
C ARG A 163 8.30 33.04 34.24
N ILE A 164 8.46 31.80 34.70
CA ILE A 164 8.49 30.65 33.80
C ILE A 164 7.30 29.76 34.11
N SER A 165 6.74 29.15 33.05
CA SER A 165 5.71 28.10 33.14
C SER A 165 6.31 26.79 32.68
N VAL A 166 6.35 25.81 33.55
CA VAL A 166 6.92 24.49 33.24
C VAL A 166 5.79 23.53 32.87
N GLY A 167 5.81 23.01 31.65
CA GLY A 167 4.89 21.98 31.19
C GLY A 167 5.32 20.59 31.69
N THR A 168 4.42 19.64 31.61
CA THR A 168 4.74 18.23 31.91
C THR A 168 5.77 17.72 30.90
N ALA A 169 6.82 17.03 31.39
CA ALA A 169 7.76 16.35 30.52
C ALA A 169 7.03 15.27 29.71
N ALA A 170 7.31 15.20 28.42
CA ALA A 170 6.84 14.09 27.60
C ALA A 170 7.55 12.81 28.07
N ASP A 171 6.80 11.80 28.44
CA ASP A 171 7.34 10.48 28.75
C ASP A 171 7.88 9.82 27.48
N ALA A 172 9.11 9.37 27.50
CA ALA A 172 9.78 8.67 26.38
C ALA A 172 10.21 7.25 26.75
N GLN A 173 9.92 6.82 28.01
CA GLN A 173 10.25 5.48 28.47
C GLN A 173 9.10 4.52 28.16
N ALA A 174 9.40 3.43 27.46
CA ALA A 174 8.40 2.41 27.18
C ALA A 174 8.21 1.49 28.38
N PRO A 175 7.00 0.94 28.58
CA PRO A 175 6.74 -0.08 29.59
C PRO A 175 7.64 -1.30 29.45
N THR A 176 7.85 -2.01 30.54
CA THR A 176 8.53 -3.32 30.50
C THR A 176 7.67 -4.33 29.72
N ARG A 177 8.34 -5.35 29.14
CA ARG A 177 7.68 -6.45 28.46
C ARG A 177 6.66 -7.13 29.39
N PRO A 178 5.43 -7.44 28.95
CA PRO A 178 4.50 -8.28 29.68
C PRO A 178 5.09 -9.68 29.95
N GLY A 179 4.78 -10.25 31.12
CA GLY A 179 5.22 -11.60 31.45
C GLY A 179 4.64 -12.66 30.51
N GLN A 180 5.14 -13.91 30.62
CA GLN A 180 4.69 -15.04 29.80
C GLN A 180 3.17 -15.17 29.84
N PRO A 181 2.49 -15.12 28.66
CA PRO A 181 1.05 -15.35 28.61
C PRO A 181 0.68 -16.83 28.83
N SER A 182 -0.55 -17.06 29.24
CA SER A 182 -1.16 -18.39 29.44
C SER A 182 -2.66 -18.33 29.15
N CYS A 183 -3.27 -19.49 28.90
CA CYS A 183 -4.70 -19.63 28.65
C CYS A 183 -5.35 -20.52 29.72
N PRO A 184 -5.66 -19.96 30.91
CA PRO A 184 -6.19 -20.75 32.03
C PRO A 184 -7.57 -21.32 31.79
N ASP A 185 -8.39 -20.66 31.00
CA ASP A 185 -9.75 -21.10 30.68
C ASP A 185 -9.89 -21.14 29.15
N ILE A 186 -10.15 -22.33 28.61
CA ILE A 186 -10.36 -22.55 27.19
C ILE A 186 -11.74 -23.14 26.98
N GLY A 187 -12.58 -22.46 26.20
CA GLY A 187 -13.89 -22.88 25.74
C GLY A 187 -13.87 -23.41 24.28
N GLU A 188 -15.05 -23.62 23.72
CA GLU A 188 -15.22 -23.99 22.31
C GLU A 188 -15.06 -22.77 21.38
N ASP A 189 -15.62 -21.63 21.79
CA ASP A 189 -15.72 -20.38 21.01
C ASP A 189 -15.00 -19.21 21.65
N GLY A 190 -14.18 -19.47 22.68
CA GLY A 190 -13.44 -18.44 23.39
C GLY A 190 -12.43 -19.00 24.37
N LEU A 191 -11.59 -18.12 24.87
CA LEU A 191 -10.58 -18.43 25.89
C LEU A 191 -10.27 -17.19 26.74
N THR A 192 -9.69 -17.38 27.90
CA THR A 192 -9.14 -16.29 28.71
C THR A 192 -7.62 -16.27 28.50
N LEU A 193 -7.10 -15.15 27.96
CA LEU A 193 -5.66 -14.89 27.91
C LEU A 193 -5.25 -14.16 29.18
N ALA A 194 -4.27 -14.69 29.92
CA ALA A 194 -3.69 -14.08 31.12
C ALA A 194 -2.18 -13.87 30.92
N TRP A 195 -1.62 -12.80 31.53
CA TRP A 195 -0.21 -12.43 31.39
C TRP A 195 0.35 -11.81 32.66
N GLY A 196 1.68 -11.76 32.78
CA GLY A 196 2.32 -11.03 33.87
C GLY A 196 2.29 -9.51 33.62
N ALA A 197 2.04 -8.73 34.69
CA ALA A 197 1.96 -7.29 34.61
C ALA A 197 3.27 -6.65 34.13
N SER A 198 3.17 -5.59 33.34
CA SER A 198 4.26 -4.67 33.01
C SER A 198 4.39 -3.56 34.05
N THR A 199 5.56 -2.96 34.15
CA THR A 199 5.83 -1.76 34.94
C THR A 199 6.32 -0.65 34.03
N ASP A 200 6.07 0.59 34.45
CA ASP A 200 6.47 1.80 33.76
C ASP A 200 6.72 2.92 34.76
N ASN A 201 7.52 3.95 34.39
CA ASN A 201 7.85 5.07 35.28
C ASN A 201 6.68 6.02 35.53
N VAL A 202 5.73 6.13 34.60
CA VAL A 202 4.49 6.92 34.74
C VAL A 202 3.28 6.00 34.95
N GLY A 203 3.26 4.86 34.28
CA GLY A 203 2.27 3.82 34.44
C GLY A 203 1.75 3.22 33.14
N VAL A 204 1.42 1.94 33.19
CA VAL A 204 0.80 1.22 32.08
C VAL A 204 -0.67 1.58 32.00
N THR A 205 -1.15 2.06 30.84
CA THR A 205 -2.55 2.45 30.64
C THR A 205 -3.37 1.41 29.91
N ALA A 206 -2.74 0.59 29.06
CA ALA A 206 -3.41 -0.44 28.29
C ALA A 206 -2.49 -1.62 27.96
N TYR A 207 -3.13 -2.77 27.67
CA TYR A 207 -2.50 -3.90 27.01
C TYR A 207 -3.22 -4.17 25.70
N ASP A 208 -2.45 -4.22 24.62
CA ASP A 208 -2.90 -4.58 23.28
C ASP A 208 -2.61 -6.07 23.05
N LEU A 209 -3.63 -6.82 22.62
CA LEU A 209 -3.55 -8.27 22.39
C LEU A 209 -3.49 -8.51 20.89
N TYR A 210 -2.57 -9.37 20.46
CA TYR A 210 -2.31 -9.66 19.08
C TYR A 210 -2.39 -11.15 18.77
N GLU A 211 -2.88 -11.46 17.57
CA GLU A 211 -2.87 -12.77 16.95
C GLU A 211 -2.15 -12.67 15.60
N HIS A 212 -1.08 -13.46 15.38
CA HIS A 212 -0.22 -13.38 14.18
C HIS A 212 0.21 -11.94 13.82
N GLY A 213 0.46 -11.08 14.84
CA GLY A 213 0.84 -9.69 14.64
C GLY A 213 -0.32 -8.72 14.35
N ASN A 214 -1.56 -9.19 14.31
CA ASN A 214 -2.76 -8.35 14.17
C ASN A 214 -3.36 -8.07 15.55
N LYS A 215 -3.66 -6.80 15.86
CA LYS A 215 -4.33 -6.44 17.10
C LYS A 215 -5.79 -6.95 17.07
N ILE A 216 -6.14 -7.80 18.03
CA ILE A 216 -7.48 -8.42 18.13
C ILE A 216 -8.29 -7.91 19.31
N ALA A 217 -7.64 -7.40 20.37
CA ALA A 217 -8.33 -6.88 21.55
C ALA A 217 -7.45 -5.89 22.32
N GLU A 218 -8.08 -5.21 23.30
CA GLU A 218 -7.42 -4.33 24.24
C GLU A 218 -7.92 -4.59 25.65
N ALA A 219 -7.05 -4.44 26.65
CA ALA A 219 -7.39 -4.51 28.07
C ALA A 219 -6.83 -3.28 28.81
N PRO A 220 -7.49 -2.79 29.90
CA PRO A 220 -6.96 -1.71 30.72
C PRO A 220 -5.60 -2.06 31.35
N GLY A 221 -4.74 -1.05 31.58
CA GLY A 221 -3.42 -1.26 32.20
C GLY A 221 -3.42 -1.89 33.58
N SER A 222 -4.54 -1.86 34.29
CA SER A 222 -4.74 -2.55 35.57
C SER A 222 -5.10 -4.03 35.42
N SER A 223 -5.35 -4.52 34.20
CA SER A 223 -5.78 -5.89 33.92
C SER A 223 -4.59 -6.77 33.56
N THR A 224 -4.56 -8.00 34.04
CA THR A 224 -3.60 -9.03 33.64
C THR A 224 -4.31 -10.22 32.98
N GLY A 225 -5.51 -10.02 32.50
CA GLY A 225 -6.28 -11.02 31.77
C GLY A 225 -7.41 -10.43 30.95
N LYS A 226 -7.78 -11.12 29.87
CA LYS A 226 -8.85 -10.75 28.96
C LYS A 226 -9.52 -11.99 28.40
N ALA A 227 -10.84 -12.03 28.47
CA ALA A 227 -11.62 -13.01 27.75
C ALA A 227 -11.68 -12.62 26.27
N LEU A 228 -11.36 -13.57 25.40
CA LEU A 228 -11.51 -13.52 23.95
C LEU A 228 -12.69 -14.42 23.58
N THR A 229 -13.64 -13.91 22.81
CA THR A 229 -14.87 -14.62 22.39
C THR A 229 -15.05 -14.56 20.90
N GLY A 230 -15.88 -15.44 20.33
CA GLY A 230 -16.12 -15.53 18.89
C GLY A 230 -14.96 -16.18 18.15
N LEU A 231 -14.17 -16.98 18.84
CA LEU A 231 -13.09 -17.78 18.26
C LEU A 231 -13.66 -19.04 17.61
N ALA A 232 -13.01 -19.48 16.54
CA ALA A 232 -13.40 -20.75 15.89
C ALA A 232 -13.05 -21.94 16.79
N PRO A 233 -13.93 -22.96 16.91
CA PRO A 233 -13.65 -24.19 17.64
C PRO A 233 -12.46 -24.96 17.05
N ASN A 234 -11.79 -25.76 17.88
CA ASN A 234 -10.66 -26.62 17.49
C ASN A 234 -9.58 -25.88 16.67
N THR A 235 -9.34 -24.61 17.02
CA THR A 235 -8.42 -23.72 16.31
C THR A 235 -7.34 -23.24 17.25
N THR A 236 -6.09 -23.27 16.81
CA THR A 236 -4.93 -22.75 17.55
C THR A 236 -4.69 -21.28 17.20
N TYR A 237 -4.52 -20.47 18.24
CA TYR A 237 -4.26 -19.03 18.18
C TYR A 237 -2.89 -18.72 18.77
N ASP A 238 -2.04 -18.04 18.02
CA ASP A 238 -0.70 -17.58 18.42
C ASP A 238 -0.83 -16.18 19.02
N LEU A 239 -0.88 -16.10 20.36
CA LEU A 239 -1.24 -14.88 21.05
C LEU A 239 -0.03 -14.21 21.68
N THR A 240 0.04 -12.86 21.55
CA THR A 240 1.03 -12.01 22.20
C THR A 240 0.36 -10.78 22.81
N VAL A 241 1.03 -10.18 23.80
CA VAL A 241 0.55 -8.99 24.52
C VAL A 241 1.63 -7.90 24.47
N ILE A 242 1.24 -6.65 24.22
CA ILE A 242 2.09 -5.45 24.25
C ILE A 242 1.50 -4.47 25.25
N ALA A 243 2.31 -3.95 26.17
CA ALA A 243 1.88 -2.91 27.10
C ALA A 243 2.06 -1.53 26.45
N ARG A 244 1.17 -0.59 26.82
CA ARG A 244 1.19 0.81 26.34
C ARG A 244 0.99 1.75 27.52
N ASP A 245 1.75 2.87 27.56
CA ASP A 245 1.59 3.95 28.51
C ASP A 245 0.64 5.06 28.02
N ALA A 246 0.52 6.14 28.79
CA ALA A 246 -0.30 7.30 28.44
C ALA A 246 0.34 8.19 27.35
N ALA A 247 1.65 8.14 27.19
CA ALA A 247 2.38 8.89 26.16
C ALA A 247 2.35 8.19 24.81
N GLY A 248 1.90 6.93 24.75
CA GLY A 248 1.83 6.12 23.54
C GLY A 248 3.07 5.25 23.30
N ASN A 249 4.03 5.21 24.24
CA ASN A 249 5.16 4.30 24.12
C ASN A 249 4.69 2.86 24.34
N THR A 250 5.28 1.91 23.61
CA THR A 250 4.89 0.51 23.65
C THR A 250 6.07 -0.39 24.04
N SER A 251 5.77 -1.39 24.86
CA SER A 251 6.75 -2.40 25.26
C SER A 251 7.15 -3.32 24.09
N PRO A 252 8.23 -4.07 24.21
CA PRO A 252 8.42 -5.28 23.42
C PRO A 252 7.25 -6.26 23.64
N ALA A 253 6.87 -7.01 22.60
CA ALA A 253 5.82 -8.03 22.70
C ALA A 253 6.21 -9.13 23.73
N SER A 254 5.23 -9.66 24.45
CA SER A 254 5.41 -10.87 25.29
C SER A 254 5.95 -12.04 24.46
N PRO A 255 6.44 -13.11 25.09
CA PRO A 255 6.59 -14.37 24.39
C PRO A 255 5.23 -14.81 23.79
N VAL A 256 5.28 -15.59 22.71
CA VAL A 256 4.05 -16.18 22.11
C VAL A 256 3.53 -17.27 23.01
N VAL A 257 2.20 -17.41 23.08
CA VAL A 257 1.50 -18.56 23.61
C VAL A 257 0.52 -19.11 22.59
N ASP A 258 0.59 -20.42 22.35
CA ASP A 258 -0.31 -21.15 21.48
C ASP A 258 -1.46 -21.71 22.32
N CYS A 259 -2.69 -21.26 22.01
CA CYS A 259 -3.90 -21.70 22.73
C CYS A 259 -4.89 -22.30 21.74
N THR A 260 -5.26 -23.56 21.94
CA THR A 260 -6.21 -24.25 21.05
C THR A 260 -7.59 -24.30 21.72
N THR A 261 -8.59 -23.72 21.07
CA THR A 261 -10.00 -23.82 21.52
C THR A 261 -10.48 -25.26 21.52
N LYS A 262 -11.42 -25.62 22.40
CA LYS A 262 -12.00 -26.96 22.41
C LYS A 262 -12.76 -27.22 21.12
N PRO A 263 -12.85 -28.49 20.68
CA PRO A 263 -13.76 -28.88 19.62
C PRO A 263 -15.19 -28.45 19.95
N SER A 264 -15.98 -28.06 18.97
CA SER A 264 -17.39 -27.78 19.17
C SER A 264 -18.15 -29.03 19.61
N SER A 265 -19.02 -28.86 20.59
CA SER A 265 -19.98 -29.89 20.98
C SER A 265 -21.25 -29.85 20.12
N ASP A 266 -21.39 -28.84 19.27
CA ASP A 266 -22.50 -28.71 18.34
C ASP A 266 -22.40 -29.74 17.20
N THR A 267 -23.45 -30.55 17.06
CA THR A 267 -23.58 -31.57 16.02
C THR A 267 -24.85 -31.38 15.20
N THR A 268 -25.60 -30.32 15.44
CA THR A 268 -26.86 -30.02 14.75
C THR A 268 -26.56 -29.24 13.47
N PRO A 269 -26.83 -29.75 12.27
CA PRO A 269 -26.67 -28.97 11.05
C PRO A 269 -27.72 -27.85 10.94
N PRO A 270 -27.38 -26.74 10.26
CA PRO A 270 -28.37 -25.75 9.88
C PRO A 270 -29.52 -26.32 9.03
N THR A 271 -30.65 -25.65 9.04
CA THR A 271 -31.73 -25.98 8.09
C THR A 271 -31.29 -25.73 6.66
N GLU A 272 -31.89 -26.47 5.70
CA GLU A 272 -31.73 -26.21 4.29
C GLU A 272 -31.96 -24.75 3.92
N PRO A 273 -31.12 -24.13 3.08
CA PRO A 273 -31.36 -22.78 2.58
C PRO A 273 -32.68 -22.67 1.81
N GLY A 274 -33.38 -21.55 1.96
CA GLY A 274 -34.60 -21.30 1.19
C GLY A 274 -34.31 -21.21 -0.32
N THR A 275 -35.37 -21.13 -1.11
CA THR A 275 -35.29 -21.25 -2.59
C THR A 275 -34.22 -20.36 -3.21
N LEU A 276 -33.23 -21.01 -3.85
CA LEU A 276 -32.21 -20.35 -4.68
C LEU A 276 -32.82 -19.93 -6.01
N SER A 277 -32.57 -18.71 -6.43
CA SER A 277 -32.94 -18.11 -7.71
C SER A 277 -31.75 -17.46 -8.41
N THR A 278 -31.87 -17.34 -9.74
CA THR A 278 -30.86 -16.67 -10.58
C THR A 278 -31.47 -15.44 -11.24
N ALA A 279 -30.66 -14.39 -11.39
CA ALA A 279 -30.98 -13.16 -12.15
C ALA A 279 -29.74 -12.70 -12.92
N ASP A 280 -29.92 -11.74 -13.82
CA ASP A 280 -28.86 -11.01 -14.54
C ASP A 280 -27.71 -11.90 -15.07
N ILE A 281 -28.08 -13.03 -15.72
CA ILE A 281 -27.10 -13.93 -16.32
C ILE A 281 -26.41 -13.19 -17.48
N THR A 282 -25.10 -13.07 -17.41
CA THR A 282 -24.24 -12.53 -18.46
C THR A 282 -23.38 -13.63 -19.11
N SER A 283 -22.37 -13.27 -19.87
CA SER A 283 -21.41 -14.23 -20.42
C SER A 283 -20.40 -14.75 -19.38
N ASN A 284 -20.29 -14.11 -18.21
CA ASN A 284 -19.30 -14.51 -17.19
C ASN A 284 -19.75 -14.26 -15.74
N THR A 285 -21.00 -13.86 -15.52
CA THR A 285 -21.58 -13.62 -14.20
C THR A 285 -23.01 -14.12 -14.10
N VAL A 286 -23.47 -14.38 -12.88
CA VAL A 286 -24.87 -14.62 -12.52
C VAL A 286 -25.14 -14.01 -11.14
N ASP A 287 -26.27 -13.38 -10.96
CA ASP A 287 -26.75 -12.97 -9.65
C ASP A 287 -27.57 -14.11 -9.04
N LEU A 288 -27.23 -14.44 -7.78
CA LEU A 288 -27.81 -15.52 -7.00
C LEU A 288 -28.49 -14.91 -5.75
N ALA A 289 -29.68 -15.38 -5.41
CA ALA A 289 -30.37 -15.03 -4.17
C ALA A 289 -31.11 -16.27 -3.63
N TRP A 290 -31.12 -16.44 -2.31
CA TRP A 290 -31.74 -17.57 -1.61
C TRP A 290 -32.41 -17.13 -0.32
N GLY A 291 -33.24 -17.98 0.28
CA GLY A 291 -33.83 -17.72 1.60
C GLY A 291 -32.85 -18.10 2.73
N PRO A 292 -32.96 -17.45 3.91
CA PRO A 292 -32.08 -17.75 5.04
C PRO A 292 -32.32 -19.14 5.62
N SER A 293 -31.26 -19.74 6.17
CA SER A 293 -31.30 -20.90 7.03
C SER A 293 -31.36 -20.50 8.50
N THR A 294 -31.81 -21.42 9.35
CA THR A 294 -31.80 -21.29 10.82
C THR A 294 -30.96 -22.41 11.43
N ASP A 295 -30.42 -22.17 12.60
CA ASP A 295 -29.61 -23.10 13.36
C ASP A 295 -29.84 -22.89 14.86
N ASP A 296 -29.57 -23.89 15.69
CA ASP A 296 -29.76 -23.77 17.14
C ASP A 296 -28.69 -22.89 17.81
N ARG A 297 -27.55 -22.65 17.13
CA ARG A 297 -26.54 -21.67 17.53
C ARG A 297 -26.44 -20.49 16.55
N SER A 298 -25.93 -20.72 15.36
CA SER A 298 -25.91 -19.67 14.32
C SER A 298 -25.44 -20.20 12.96
N VAL A 299 -26.02 -19.71 11.87
CA VAL A 299 -25.49 -19.85 10.51
C VAL A 299 -24.43 -18.78 10.27
N ILE A 300 -23.19 -19.17 9.97
CA ILE A 300 -22.07 -18.23 9.75
C ILE A 300 -21.72 -18.03 8.28
N ALA A 301 -22.13 -18.93 7.40
CA ALA A 301 -21.81 -18.85 5.97
C ALA A 301 -22.78 -19.67 5.11
N TYR A 302 -22.80 -19.29 3.82
CA TYR A 302 -23.42 -20.07 2.76
C TYR A 302 -22.36 -20.40 1.69
N ASP A 303 -22.22 -21.66 1.35
CA ASP A 303 -21.33 -22.13 0.29
C ASP A 303 -22.13 -22.39 -1.00
N ILE A 304 -21.80 -21.65 -2.07
CA ILE A 304 -22.36 -21.89 -3.40
C ILE A 304 -21.57 -23.02 -4.04
N ARG A 305 -22.23 -24.09 -4.44
CA ARG A 305 -21.59 -25.34 -4.86
C ARG A 305 -22.13 -25.88 -6.19
N SER A 306 -21.27 -26.69 -6.85
CA SER A 306 -21.66 -27.64 -7.87
C SER A 306 -21.05 -28.99 -7.47
N GLY A 307 -21.86 -29.93 -6.98
CA GLY A 307 -21.36 -31.11 -6.29
C GLY A 307 -20.47 -30.75 -5.12
N ASP A 308 -19.27 -31.32 -5.05
CA ASP A 308 -18.30 -31.06 -3.98
C ASP A 308 -17.47 -29.76 -4.20
N THR A 309 -17.60 -29.12 -5.37
CA THR A 309 -16.83 -27.92 -5.69
C THR A 309 -17.50 -26.68 -5.14
N VAL A 310 -16.82 -25.95 -4.23
CA VAL A 310 -17.26 -24.66 -3.73
C VAL A 310 -16.79 -23.57 -4.70
N TYR A 311 -17.73 -22.84 -5.29
CA TYR A 311 -17.46 -21.69 -6.15
C TYR A 311 -17.24 -20.41 -5.35
N LYS A 312 -18.02 -20.24 -4.27
CA LYS A 312 -17.94 -19.05 -3.43
C LYS A 312 -18.56 -19.32 -2.06
N THR A 313 -17.94 -18.75 -1.02
CA THR A 313 -18.50 -18.68 0.32
C THR A 313 -18.99 -17.25 0.59
N VAL A 314 -20.21 -17.13 1.12
CA VAL A 314 -20.86 -15.86 1.47
C VAL A 314 -21.08 -15.85 2.99
N THR A 315 -20.45 -14.92 3.68
CA THR A 315 -20.48 -14.82 5.16
C THR A 315 -21.51 -13.80 5.66
N THR A 316 -22.08 -12.99 4.78
CA THR A 316 -23.08 -11.98 5.14
C THR A 316 -24.18 -11.92 4.06
N GLY A 317 -25.44 -11.96 4.49
CA GLY A 317 -26.59 -11.88 3.60
C GLY A 317 -26.91 -13.19 2.87
N THR A 318 -27.90 -13.15 2.02
CA THR A 318 -28.48 -14.28 1.27
C THR A 318 -28.53 -14.02 -0.23
N SER A 319 -27.56 -13.24 -0.73
CA SER A 319 -27.41 -12.98 -2.17
C SER A 319 -25.96 -12.68 -2.52
N THR A 320 -25.59 -12.93 -3.76
CA THR A 320 -24.25 -12.57 -4.29
C THR A 320 -24.25 -12.64 -5.81
N THR A 321 -23.33 -11.86 -6.42
CA THR A 321 -22.94 -12.07 -7.81
C THR A 321 -21.80 -13.08 -7.86
N LEU A 322 -21.97 -14.18 -8.58
CA LEU A 322 -20.90 -15.10 -8.93
C LEU A 322 -20.26 -14.63 -10.24
N THR A 323 -18.94 -14.49 -10.24
CA THR A 323 -18.15 -13.96 -11.35
C THR A 323 -17.11 -14.96 -11.84
N GLY A 324 -16.52 -14.72 -13.02
CA GLY A 324 -15.47 -15.61 -13.56
C GLY A 324 -15.99 -16.88 -14.19
N LEU A 325 -17.27 -16.95 -14.50
CA LEU A 325 -17.87 -18.06 -15.22
C LEU A 325 -17.39 -18.09 -16.68
N ALA A 326 -17.27 -19.28 -17.25
CA ALA A 326 -17.04 -19.45 -18.68
C ALA A 326 -18.32 -19.05 -19.44
N CYS A 327 -18.17 -18.40 -20.60
CA CYS A 327 -19.30 -18.06 -21.46
C CYS A 327 -19.82 -19.29 -22.22
N ASP A 328 -21.07 -19.22 -22.67
CA ASP A 328 -21.77 -20.28 -23.40
C ASP A 328 -21.65 -21.67 -22.71
N SER A 329 -21.65 -21.64 -21.38
CA SER A 329 -21.36 -22.82 -20.55
C SER A 329 -22.51 -23.09 -19.59
N PRO A 330 -22.97 -24.36 -19.47
CA PRO A 330 -24.00 -24.74 -18.52
C PRO A 330 -23.44 -24.81 -17.10
N TYR A 331 -24.21 -24.37 -16.14
CA TYR A 331 -23.93 -24.44 -14.72
C TYR A 331 -25.11 -25.08 -13.98
N SER A 332 -24.80 -25.83 -12.94
CA SER A 332 -25.76 -26.42 -12.01
C SER A 332 -25.29 -26.14 -10.60
N LEU A 333 -25.97 -25.23 -9.90
CA LEU A 333 -25.53 -24.70 -8.60
C LEU A 333 -26.61 -24.92 -7.54
N ASN A 334 -26.15 -25.19 -6.33
CA ASN A 334 -26.96 -25.14 -5.10
C ASN A 334 -26.25 -24.35 -4.02
N VAL A 335 -26.93 -24.13 -2.90
CA VAL A 335 -26.39 -23.46 -1.73
C VAL A 335 -26.50 -24.37 -0.53
N VAL A 336 -25.46 -24.42 0.29
CA VAL A 336 -25.38 -25.15 1.55
C VAL A 336 -25.08 -24.18 2.67
N ALA A 337 -25.82 -24.19 3.75
CA ALA A 337 -25.55 -23.39 4.95
C ALA A 337 -24.49 -24.08 5.82
N ARG A 338 -23.71 -23.29 6.52
CA ARG A 338 -22.68 -23.78 7.44
C ARG A 338 -22.74 -23.02 8.75
N ASP A 339 -22.67 -23.74 9.89
CA ASP A 339 -22.56 -23.18 11.23
C ASP A 339 -21.11 -22.98 11.68
N ALA A 340 -20.93 -22.50 12.91
CA ALA A 340 -19.62 -22.24 13.52
C ALA A 340 -18.88 -23.55 13.91
N ALA A 341 -19.60 -24.66 14.08
CA ALA A 341 -19.02 -25.97 14.35
C ALA A 341 -18.48 -26.66 13.09
N GLY A 342 -18.86 -26.16 11.91
CA GLY A 342 -18.53 -26.73 10.60
C GLY A 342 -19.56 -27.71 10.09
N ASN A 343 -20.73 -27.90 10.76
CA ASN A 343 -21.80 -28.72 10.26
C ASN A 343 -22.41 -28.05 9.02
N LEU A 344 -22.81 -28.86 8.05
CA LEU A 344 -23.37 -28.44 6.77
C LEU A 344 -24.84 -28.84 6.72
N SER A 345 -25.69 -27.96 6.24
CA SER A 345 -27.08 -28.29 5.92
C SER A 345 -27.17 -29.28 4.74
N GLU A 346 -28.34 -29.88 4.56
CA GLU A 346 -28.71 -30.43 3.25
C GLU A 346 -28.66 -29.31 2.20
N PRO A 347 -28.29 -29.62 0.94
CA PRO A 347 -28.26 -28.65 -0.14
C PRO A 347 -29.68 -28.11 -0.43
N GLY A 348 -29.83 -26.81 -0.59
CA GLY A 348 -31.02 -26.21 -1.15
C GLY A 348 -31.30 -26.64 -2.59
N ASN A 349 -32.41 -26.17 -3.17
CA ASN A 349 -32.75 -26.50 -4.55
C ASN A 349 -31.61 -26.16 -5.51
N THR A 350 -31.48 -26.99 -6.54
CA THR A 350 -30.50 -26.76 -7.61
C THR A 350 -31.09 -25.85 -8.68
N VAL A 351 -30.38 -24.81 -9.06
CA VAL A 351 -30.66 -23.99 -10.25
C VAL A 351 -29.74 -24.41 -11.39
N THR A 352 -30.28 -24.47 -12.58
CA THR A 352 -29.49 -24.68 -13.80
C THR A 352 -29.66 -23.50 -14.73
N PHE A 353 -28.56 -23.04 -15.30
CA PHE A 353 -28.56 -21.95 -16.28
C PHE A 353 -27.40 -22.14 -17.25
N THR A 354 -27.48 -21.49 -18.40
CA THR A 354 -26.35 -21.33 -19.32
C THR A 354 -25.95 -19.85 -19.36
N THR A 355 -24.66 -19.58 -19.19
CA THR A 355 -24.16 -18.20 -19.41
C THR A 355 -24.39 -17.77 -20.84
N LYS A 356 -24.55 -16.45 -21.07
CA LYS A 356 -24.73 -15.94 -22.43
C LYS A 356 -23.55 -16.33 -23.31
N ALA A 357 -23.81 -16.37 -24.62
CA ALA A 357 -22.80 -16.65 -25.62
C ALA A 357 -21.54 -15.80 -25.39
N CYS A 358 -20.37 -16.38 -25.69
CA CYS A 358 -19.13 -15.63 -25.64
C CYS A 358 -19.26 -14.39 -26.52
N ALA A 359 -18.77 -13.26 -26.04
CA ALA A 359 -18.65 -12.07 -26.88
C ALA A 359 -17.86 -12.49 -28.12
N THR A 360 -18.42 -12.25 -29.30
CA THR A 360 -17.78 -12.60 -30.58
C THR A 360 -16.40 -11.96 -30.63
N ASP A 361 -15.42 -12.71 -31.12
CA ASP A 361 -14.09 -12.18 -31.39
C ASP A 361 -14.19 -10.92 -32.25
N GLY A 362 -13.33 -9.98 -32.01
CA GLY A 362 -13.31 -8.69 -32.71
C GLY A 362 -14.18 -7.63 -32.05
N GLY A 363 -13.63 -6.58 -31.60
CA GLY A 363 -14.27 -5.37 -31.13
C GLY A 363 -13.73 -4.20 -31.92
N VAL A 364 -14.52 -3.15 -32.09
CA VAL A 364 -14.13 -1.93 -32.80
C VAL A 364 -14.28 -0.75 -31.86
N PRO A 365 -13.24 0.11 -31.73
CA PRO A 365 -13.38 1.35 -30.98
C PRO A 365 -14.53 2.20 -31.55
N SER A 366 -15.57 2.48 -30.76
CA SER A 366 -16.83 3.09 -31.24
C SER A 366 -16.99 4.54 -30.76
N SER A 367 -16.71 4.82 -29.49
CA SER A 367 -16.79 6.18 -28.95
C SER A 367 -15.70 6.41 -27.90
N VAL A 368 -15.29 7.66 -27.76
CA VAL A 368 -14.28 8.10 -26.78
C VAL A 368 -14.84 9.23 -25.95
N ALA A 369 -14.64 9.17 -24.64
CA ALA A 369 -14.90 10.25 -23.71
C ALA A 369 -13.67 10.54 -22.87
N THR A 370 -13.41 11.81 -22.56
CA THR A 370 -12.42 12.16 -21.55
C THR A 370 -12.94 11.73 -20.20
N LEU A 371 -12.21 10.83 -19.53
CA LEU A 371 -12.56 10.33 -18.22
C LEU A 371 -12.01 11.23 -17.12
N SER A 372 -10.76 11.65 -17.24
CA SER A 372 -10.12 12.53 -16.26
C SER A 372 -8.98 13.33 -16.89
N THR A 373 -8.71 14.53 -16.35
CA THR A 373 -7.73 15.50 -16.85
C THR A 373 -6.74 15.88 -15.75
N GLY A 374 -5.77 16.73 -16.09
CA GLY A 374 -4.80 17.24 -15.10
C GLY A 374 -3.73 16.22 -14.71
N TRP A 375 -3.35 15.33 -15.62
CA TRP A 375 -2.30 14.34 -15.42
C TRP A 375 -0.95 14.84 -15.94
N THR A 376 0.12 14.41 -15.27
CA THR A 376 1.49 14.60 -15.72
C THR A 376 2.12 13.23 -16.01
N ILE A 377 2.20 12.86 -17.28
CA ILE A 377 2.78 11.60 -17.77
C ILE A 377 2.22 10.38 -17.00
N PRO A 378 0.91 10.08 -17.11
CA PRO A 378 0.31 8.88 -16.49
C PRO A 378 0.84 7.62 -17.21
N TRP A 379 1.84 6.96 -16.58
CA TRP A 379 2.63 5.92 -17.23
C TRP A 379 2.06 4.51 -17.04
N GLY A 380 1.76 4.10 -15.82
CA GLY A 380 1.20 2.80 -15.48
C GLY A 380 -0.25 2.89 -15.05
N ILE A 381 -1.10 1.98 -15.51
CA ILE A 381 -2.49 1.83 -15.05
C ILE A 381 -2.71 0.35 -14.78
N TYR A 382 -3.10 -0.02 -13.56
CA TYR A 382 -3.41 -1.39 -13.19
C TYR A 382 -4.64 -1.46 -12.30
N TRP A 383 -5.58 -2.32 -12.65
CA TRP A 383 -6.85 -2.46 -11.93
C TRP A 383 -6.67 -3.18 -10.60
N MET A 384 -7.39 -2.72 -9.59
CA MET A 384 -7.55 -3.45 -8.34
C MET A 384 -8.35 -4.74 -8.59
N PRO A 385 -8.14 -5.81 -7.80
CA PRO A 385 -8.83 -7.09 -8.01
C PRO A 385 -10.35 -7.02 -7.94
N ASP A 386 -10.90 -6.04 -7.21
CA ASP A 386 -12.34 -5.77 -7.16
C ASP A 386 -12.91 -5.18 -8.47
N GLY A 387 -12.05 -4.77 -9.38
CA GLY A 387 -12.40 -4.16 -10.65
C GLY A 387 -13.11 -2.82 -10.54
N GLN A 388 -13.15 -2.16 -9.38
CA GLN A 388 -13.86 -0.87 -9.19
C GLN A 388 -12.94 0.34 -9.31
N SER A 389 -11.65 0.16 -9.07
CA SER A 389 -10.65 1.21 -9.18
C SER A 389 -9.35 0.70 -9.79
N ALA A 390 -8.50 1.62 -10.23
CA ALA A 390 -7.15 1.32 -10.72
C ALA A 390 -6.12 2.18 -10.00
N LEU A 391 -4.91 1.65 -9.85
CA LEU A 391 -3.73 2.45 -9.50
C LEU A 391 -3.13 3.02 -10.78
N VAL A 392 -2.79 4.31 -10.72
CA VAL A 392 -2.16 5.05 -11.82
C VAL A 392 -0.87 5.68 -11.30
N THR A 393 0.25 5.48 -12.03
CA THR A 393 1.54 6.10 -11.71
C THR A 393 1.79 7.33 -12.58
N GLU A 394 2.29 8.41 -11.99
CA GLU A 394 2.83 9.57 -12.73
C GLU A 394 4.37 9.46 -12.74
N ARG A 395 4.96 9.44 -13.95
CA ARG A 395 6.37 9.08 -14.16
C ARG A 395 7.34 10.03 -13.47
N ASP A 396 7.20 11.32 -13.66
CA ASP A 396 8.18 12.32 -13.24
C ASP A 396 7.87 12.96 -11.89
N ASP A 397 6.61 12.87 -11.43
CA ASP A 397 6.16 13.32 -10.11
C ASP A 397 6.19 12.21 -9.04
N PHE A 398 6.44 10.96 -9.46
CA PHE A 398 6.55 9.77 -8.59
C PHE A 398 5.30 9.47 -7.77
N ARG A 399 4.17 10.10 -8.13
CA ARG A 399 2.89 9.96 -7.44
C ARG A 399 2.17 8.69 -7.89
N VAL A 400 1.43 8.11 -6.96
CA VAL A 400 0.49 7.01 -7.23
C VAL A 400 -0.90 7.47 -6.86
N TRP A 401 -1.82 7.25 -7.77
CA TRP A 401 -3.22 7.63 -7.64
C TRP A 401 -4.13 6.41 -7.67
N LYS A 402 -5.12 6.36 -6.79
CA LYS A 402 -6.30 5.52 -6.95
C LYS A 402 -7.32 6.28 -7.80
N THR A 403 -7.75 5.69 -8.90
CA THR A 403 -8.73 6.27 -9.82
C THR A 403 -9.91 5.31 -9.96
N VAL A 404 -11.13 5.77 -9.68
CA VAL A 404 -12.36 4.98 -9.81
C VAL A 404 -12.95 5.09 -11.21
N LYS A 405 -13.94 4.23 -11.54
CA LYS A 405 -14.51 4.10 -12.89
C LYS A 405 -15.12 5.39 -13.46
N ASP A 406 -15.52 6.34 -12.64
CA ASP A 406 -16.03 7.65 -13.07
C ASP A 406 -14.93 8.68 -13.37
N GLY A 407 -13.66 8.34 -13.09
CA GLY A 407 -12.51 9.21 -13.29
C GLY A 407 -12.08 10.01 -12.07
N THR A 408 -12.82 9.95 -10.96
CA THR A 408 -12.40 10.56 -9.70
C THR A 408 -11.13 9.91 -9.20
N ARG A 409 -10.17 10.72 -8.74
CA ARG A 409 -8.87 10.23 -8.30
C ARG A 409 -8.47 10.77 -6.93
N THR A 410 -7.75 9.95 -6.17
CA THR A 410 -7.16 10.30 -4.87
C THR A 410 -5.69 9.87 -4.87
N GLN A 411 -4.80 10.76 -4.49
CA GLN A 411 -3.38 10.40 -4.32
C GLN A 411 -3.24 9.48 -3.10
N VAL A 412 -2.58 8.34 -3.30
CA VAL A 412 -2.39 7.33 -2.25
C VAL A 412 -0.96 7.26 -1.73
N GLY A 413 -0.06 7.99 -2.36
CA GLY A 413 1.34 8.12 -1.92
C GLY A 413 2.29 8.42 -3.07
N THR A 414 3.57 8.29 -2.77
CA THR A 414 4.69 8.37 -3.70
C THR A 414 5.58 7.14 -3.54
N VAL A 415 6.31 6.77 -4.58
CA VAL A 415 7.32 5.71 -4.51
C VAL A 415 8.66 6.35 -4.14
N PRO A 416 9.33 5.92 -3.04
CA PRO A 416 10.64 6.45 -2.65
C PRO A 416 11.76 6.10 -3.65
N ASP A 417 12.90 6.80 -3.55
CA ASP A 417 14.14 6.56 -4.29
C ASP A 417 14.03 6.64 -5.82
N VAL A 418 12.94 7.20 -6.34
CA VAL A 418 12.77 7.39 -7.79
C VAL A 418 13.56 8.59 -8.26
N VAL A 419 14.21 8.44 -9.42
CA VAL A 419 14.87 9.54 -10.14
C VAL A 419 14.44 9.54 -11.60
N THR A 420 14.39 10.71 -12.21
CA THR A 420 14.20 10.84 -13.66
C THR A 420 15.51 10.64 -14.42
N THR A 421 15.44 10.33 -15.70
CA THR A 421 16.60 10.26 -16.60
C THR A 421 16.64 11.40 -17.62
N ASN A 422 15.72 12.37 -17.53
CA ASN A 422 15.43 13.35 -18.56
C ASN A 422 15.12 12.70 -19.92
N GLY A 423 14.43 11.56 -19.86
CA GLY A 423 14.05 10.74 -21.01
C GLY A 423 12.89 9.82 -20.64
N GLU A 424 13.12 8.50 -20.60
CA GLU A 424 12.06 7.51 -20.35
C GLU A 424 12.02 7.01 -18.88
N GLY A 425 13.08 7.23 -18.10
CA GLY A 425 13.15 6.75 -16.71
C GLY A 425 12.38 7.62 -15.73
N GLY A 426 11.94 7.03 -14.63
CA GLY A 426 11.11 7.61 -13.59
C GLY A 426 10.30 6.54 -12.88
N LEU A 427 9.10 6.86 -12.39
CA LEU A 427 8.13 5.88 -11.90
C LEU A 427 7.36 5.28 -13.08
N LEU A 428 7.59 4.01 -13.37
CA LEU A 428 7.10 3.36 -14.59
C LEU A 428 5.86 2.49 -14.32
N GLY A 429 6.00 1.18 -14.45
CA GLY A 429 4.90 0.23 -14.30
C GLY A 429 4.42 0.04 -12.87
N VAL A 430 3.17 -0.34 -12.75
CA VAL A 430 2.53 -0.80 -11.52
C VAL A 430 1.83 -2.12 -11.78
N ALA A 431 1.81 -3.02 -10.80
CA ALA A 431 0.99 -4.23 -10.78
C ALA A 431 0.45 -4.46 -9.37
N VAL A 432 -0.76 -5.01 -9.28
CA VAL A 432 -1.42 -5.37 -8.01
C VAL A 432 -1.35 -6.86 -7.84
N ASP A 433 -0.97 -7.33 -6.66
CA ASP A 433 -0.90 -8.76 -6.36
C ASP A 433 -2.27 -9.43 -6.58
N PRO A 434 -2.36 -10.58 -7.25
CA PRO A 434 -3.62 -11.32 -7.38
C PRO A 434 -4.25 -11.69 -6.04
N LYS A 435 -3.45 -11.79 -4.97
CA LYS A 435 -3.87 -12.05 -3.59
C LYS A 435 -3.95 -10.77 -2.76
N TRP A 436 -4.13 -9.62 -3.38
CA TRP A 436 -4.14 -8.32 -2.69
C TRP A 436 -5.12 -8.25 -1.52
N ALA A 437 -6.26 -8.91 -1.62
CA ALA A 437 -7.26 -8.97 -0.54
C ALA A 437 -6.70 -9.53 0.79
N THR A 438 -5.60 -10.30 0.74
CA THR A 438 -4.96 -10.90 1.91
C THR A 438 -3.61 -10.30 2.26
N ASN A 439 -2.83 -9.89 1.26
CA ASN A 439 -1.46 -9.42 1.48
C ASN A 439 -1.26 -7.92 1.24
N HIS A 440 -2.23 -7.25 0.59
CA HIS A 440 -2.19 -5.82 0.26
C HIS A 440 -0.96 -5.38 -0.57
N TYR A 441 -0.29 -6.29 -1.27
CA TYR A 441 0.92 -6.00 -2.02
C TYR A 441 0.64 -5.36 -3.37
N VAL A 442 1.46 -4.35 -3.68
CA VAL A 442 1.54 -3.69 -4.98
C VAL A 442 3.00 -3.58 -5.40
N TYR A 443 3.26 -3.69 -6.69
CA TYR A 443 4.60 -3.74 -7.26
C TYR A 443 4.79 -2.57 -8.19
N PHE A 444 5.98 -1.97 -8.15
CA PHE A 444 6.36 -0.88 -9.04
C PHE A 444 7.68 -1.20 -9.70
N MET A 445 7.83 -0.82 -10.96
CA MET A 445 9.12 -0.67 -11.58
C MET A 445 9.45 0.81 -11.67
N HIS A 446 10.63 1.18 -11.21
CA HIS A 446 11.09 2.56 -11.26
C HIS A 446 12.60 2.66 -11.52
N THR A 447 13.02 3.83 -11.92
CA THR A 447 14.45 4.19 -12.05
C THR A 447 14.96 4.76 -10.74
N ALA A 448 16.04 4.22 -10.22
CA ALA A 448 16.79 4.72 -9.06
C ALA A 448 18.18 5.26 -9.49
N SER A 449 18.96 5.79 -8.52
CA SER A 449 20.30 6.34 -8.81
C SER A 449 21.24 5.34 -9.47
N GLU A 450 21.19 4.07 -9.07
CA GLU A 450 22.10 3.01 -9.56
C GLU A 450 21.56 2.24 -10.78
N GLY A 451 20.26 2.29 -11.04
CA GLY A 451 19.62 1.50 -12.10
C GLY A 451 18.11 1.40 -11.93
N ASN A 452 17.46 0.64 -12.80
CA ASN A 452 16.06 0.33 -12.66
C ASN A 452 15.86 -0.77 -11.60
N ARG A 453 14.72 -0.74 -10.89
CA ARG A 453 14.35 -1.66 -9.81
C ARG A 453 12.91 -2.12 -9.93
N VAL A 454 12.66 -3.34 -9.47
CA VAL A 454 11.32 -3.79 -9.10
C VAL A 454 11.19 -3.75 -7.59
N VAL A 455 10.18 -3.06 -7.10
CA VAL A 455 9.93 -2.89 -5.68
C VAL A 455 8.52 -3.33 -5.33
N ARG A 456 8.32 -3.71 -4.08
CA ARG A 456 7.01 -4.03 -3.50
C ARG A 456 6.71 -3.04 -2.40
N MET A 457 5.47 -2.59 -2.35
CA MET A 457 4.92 -1.78 -1.26
C MET A 457 3.60 -2.40 -0.77
N THR A 458 3.15 -1.99 0.39
CA THR A 458 1.84 -2.35 0.92
C THR A 458 0.88 -1.20 0.66
N TYR A 459 -0.27 -1.51 0.05
CA TYR A 459 -1.36 -0.58 -0.18
C TYR A 459 -2.60 -1.03 0.60
N ASN A 460 -2.96 -0.35 1.67
CA ASN A 460 -4.08 -0.71 2.55
C ASN A 460 -5.47 -0.23 2.08
N GLY A 461 -5.57 0.24 0.83
CA GLY A 461 -6.80 0.84 0.26
C GLY A 461 -6.82 2.37 0.30
N THR A 462 -5.96 3.01 1.11
CA THR A 462 -5.85 4.47 1.26
C THR A 462 -4.44 5.01 1.10
N THR A 463 -3.41 4.32 1.63
CA THR A 463 -2.01 4.78 1.64
C THR A 463 -1.03 3.68 1.24
N LEU A 464 0.11 4.10 0.69
CA LEU A 464 1.25 3.25 0.36
C LEU A 464 2.30 3.31 1.47
N THR A 465 2.81 2.15 1.90
CA THR A 465 3.84 2.01 2.93
C THR A 465 4.79 0.85 2.62
N GLY A 466 5.85 0.64 3.39
CA GLY A 466 6.64 -0.59 3.39
C GLY A 466 7.45 -0.82 2.10
N TYR A 467 8.19 0.18 1.64
CA TYR A 467 9.06 0.05 0.46
C TYR A 467 10.10 -1.06 0.61
N THR A 468 10.08 -2.04 -0.30
CA THR A 468 11.01 -3.19 -0.31
C THR A 468 11.53 -3.42 -1.73
N VAL A 469 12.84 -3.42 -1.91
CA VAL A 469 13.48 -3.75 -3.19
C VAL A 469 13.47 -5.26 -3.39
N LEU A 470 12.84 -5.73 -4.47
CA LEU A 470 12.76 -7.15 -4.83
C LEU A 470 13.79 -7.54 -5.90
N LEU A 471 14.02 -6.66 -6.87
CA LEU A 471 15.00 -6.88 -7.94
C LEU A 471 15.71 -5.56 -8.24
N GLN A 472 17.04 -5.62 -8.32
CA GLN A 472 17.91 -4.51 -8.71
C GLN A 472 19.01 -5.00 -9.66
N GLY A 473 19.88 -4.09 -10.12
CA GLY A 473 20.94 -4.44 -11.06
C GLY A 473 20.47 -4.40 -12.54
N ILE A 474 19.26 -3.88 -12.81
CA ILE A 474 18.81 -3.57 -14.16
C ILE A 474 19.44 -2.23 -14.56
N LYS A 475 20.35 -2.24 -15.53
CA LYS A 475 21.01 -1.02 -16.00
C LYS A 475 19.99 -0.02 -16.53
N LYS A 476 20.15 1.25 -16.18
CA LYS A 476 19.34 2.36 -16.71
C LYS A 476 20.10 3.19 -17.74
N ASN A 477 19.37 3.91 -18.57
CA ASN A 477 19.91 4.98 -19.39
C ASN A 477 18.83 6.06 -19.58
N ARG A 478 19.15 7.10 -20.34
CA ARG A 478 18.17 8.13 -20.72
C ARG A 478 16.94 7.51 -21.39
N TYR A 479 17.16 6.54 -22.29
CA TYR A 479 16.14 5.80 -23.03
C TYR A 479 16.29 4.29 -22.81
N HIS A 480 15.30 3.51 -23.26
CA HIS A 480 15.25 2.05 -23.26
C HIS A 480 15.33 1.46 -21.86
N ASN A 481 14.42 1.93 -21.01
CA ASN A 481 14.29 1.42 -19.64
C ASN A 481 13.26 0.28 -19.51
N GLY A 482 12.39 0.07 -20.51
CA GLY A 482 11.28 -0.87 -20.43
C GLY A 482 10.24 -0.41 -19.42
N GLY A 483 9.87 -1.27 -18.46
CA GLY A 483 9.16 -0.84 -17.28
C GLY A 483 7.76 -1.41 -17.06
N ARG A 484 7.21 -2.21 -18.00
CA ARG A 484 5.88 -2.78 -17.81
C ARG A 484 5.89 -3.98 -16.86
N LEU A 485 4.90 -4.03 -15.99
CA LEU A 485 4.64 -5.13 -15.07
C LEU A 485 3.29 -5.78 -15.41
N ALA A 486 3.23 -7.12 -15.37
CA ALA A 486 2.00 -7.87 -15.52
C ALA A 486 2.06 -9.18 -14.74
N PHE A 487 1.00 -9.53 -14.01
CA PHE A 487 0.87 -10.88 -13.47
C PHE A 487 0.35 -11.84 -14.54
N GLY A 488 1.02 -12.98 -14.69
CA GLY A 488 0.57 -14.05 -15.53
C GLY A 488 -0.53 -14.90 -14.88
N PRO A 489 -1.26 -15.69 -15.68
CA PRO A 489 -2.24 -16.66 -15.16
C PRO A 489 -1.59 -17.73 -14.29
N ASP A 490 -0.28 -17.90 -14.36
CA ASP A 490 0.54 -18.76 -13.51
C ASP A 490 0.90 -18.16 -12.15
N GLY A 491 0.44 -16.92 -11.87
CA GLY A 491 0.63 -16.22 -10.62
C GLY A 491 2.00 -15.57 -10.43
N TYR A 492 2.89 -15.60 -11.43
CA TYR A 492 4.20 -14.95 -11.40
C TYR A 492 4.15 -13.55 -12.01
N LEU A 493 5.07 -12.69 -11.56
CA LEU A 493 5.23 -11.34 -12.06
C LEU A 493 6.17 -11.33 -13.28
N TYR A 494 5.68 -10.81 -14.41
CA TYR A 494 6.43 -10.57 -15.62
C TYR A 494 6.85 -9.11 -15.68
N VAL A 495 8.12 -8.88 -16.03
CA VAL A 495 8.76 -7.57 -16.04
C VAL A 495 9.43 -7.34 -17.37
N SER A 496 9.10 -6.26 -18.08
CA SER A 496 9.81 -5.88 -19.30
C SER A 496 10.97 -4.95 -18.99
N THR A 497 12.15 -5.21 -19.56
CA THR A 497 13.36 -4.41 -19.37
C THR A 497 13.97 -4.05 -20.70
N GLY A 498 14.30 -2.78 -20.90
CA GLY A 498 15.03 -2.32 -22.08
C GLY A 498 16.53 -2.60 -21.98
N GLU A 499 17.23 -2.52 -23.09
CA GLU A 499 18.68 -2.78 -23.18
C GLU A 499 19.55 -1.58 -22.73
N ALA A 500 18.91 -0.49 -22.28
CA ALA A 500 19.56 0.71 -21.72
C ALA A 500 20.62 1.33 -22.67
N GLN A 501 20.32 1.41 -23.97
CA GLN A 501 21.23 1.89 -25.04
C GLN A 501 22.57 1.14 -25.07
N THR A 502 22.55 -0.15 -24.71
CA THR A 502 23.67 -1.08 -24.74
C THR A 502 23.19 -2.37 -25.43
N PRO A 503 23.11 -2.39 -26.77
CA PRO A 503 22.40 -3.44 -27.51
C PRO A 503 22.86 -4.87 -27.23
N ASP A 504 24.14 -5.09 -26.96
CA ASP A 504 24.70 -6.42 -26.71
C ASP A 504 24.12 -7.08 -25.44
N LEU A 505 23.62 -6.27 -24.47
CA LEU A 505 22.99 -6.79 -23.26
C LEU A 505 21.72 -7.58 -23.58
N ALA A 506 21.06 -7.29 -24.70
CA ALA A 506 19.86 -8.01 -25.12
C ALA A 506 20.13 -9.49 -25.39
N GLN A 507 21.31 -9.84 -25.90
CA GLN A 507 21.71 -11.22 -26.21
C GLN A 507 22.40 -11.93 -25.02
N ASP A 508 22.90 -11.19 -24.04
CA ASP A 508 23.52 -11.77 -22.83
C ASP A 508 22.44 -12.30 -21.87
N LYS A 509 22.33 -13.63 -21.78
CA LYS A 509 21.35 -14.32 -20.91
C LYS A 509 21.63 -14.19 -19.42
N THR A 510 22.77 -13.64 -19.01
CA THR A 510 23.10 -13.33 -17.62
C THR A 510 22.71 -11.90 -17.25
N SER A 511 22.50 -11.03 -18.23
CA SER A 511 22.01 -9.66 -18.07
C SER A 511 20.51 -9.63 -17.86
N LEU A 512 20.06 -8.68 -17.01
CA LEU A 512 18.64 -8.39 -16.81
C LEU A 512 18.07 -7.40 -17.85
N ASN A 513 18.90 -6.86 -18.74
CA ASN A 513 18.53 -5.84 -19.72
C ASN A 513 18.18 -6.43 -21.09
N GLY A 514 17.19 -5.85 -21.77
CA GLY A 514 16.67 -6.33 -23.06
C GLY A 514 15.97 -7.69 -22.93
N LYS A 515 15.09 -7.83 -21.93
CA LYS A 515 14.46 -9.08 -21.50
C LYS A 515 12.98 -8.93 -21.19
N ILE A 516 12.27 -10.04 -21.28
CA ILE A 516 11.12 -10.28 -20.42
C ILE A 516 11.62 -11.16 -19.28
N LEU A 517 11.51 -10.64 -18.05
CA LEU A 517 11.85 -11.37 -16.82
C LEU A 517 10.59 -11.98 -16.23
N ARG A 518 10.73 -13.10 -15.47
CA ARG A 518 9.63 -13.75 -14.77
C ARG A 518 10.10 -14.11 -13.35
N MET A 519 9.37 -13.63 -12.35
CA MET A 519 9.77 -13.72 -10.96
C MET A 519 8.60 -14.04 -10.03
N THR A 520 8.93 -14.53 -8.85
CA THR A 520 7.98 -14.76 -7.76
C THR A 520 7.62 -13.44 -7.06
N THR A 521 6.56 -13.43 -6.28
CA THR A 521 6.10 -12.26 -5.51
C THR A 521 7.04 -11.85 -4.37
N ASP A 522 7.99 -12.71 -4.00
CA ASP A 522 9.05 -12.45 -3.02
C ASP A 522 10.42 -12.10 -3.66
N GLY A 523 10.45 -11.88 -4.97
CA GLY A 523 11.63 -11.35 -5.65
C GLY A 523 12.64 -12.41 -6.11
N LYS A 524 12.27 -13.68 -6.20
CA LYS A 524 13.17 -14.75 -6.71
C LYS A 524 12.87 -15.10 -8.16
N PRO A 525 13.82 -15.67 -8.91
CA PRO A 525 13.52 -16.27 -10.22
C PRO A 525 12.36 -17.25 -10.10
N ALA A 526 11.37 -17.15 -11.01
CA ALA A 526 10.25 -18.08 -10.99
C ALA A 526 10.70 -19.51 -11.35
N PRO A 527 10.19 -20.53 -10.67
CA PRO A 527 10.45 -21.94 -11.05
C PRO A 527 10.09 -22.20 -12.52
N GLY A 528 10.90 -23.00 -13.20
CA GLY A 528 10.69 -23.32 -14.61
C GLY A 528 11.12 -22.23 -15.61
N ASN A 529 11.81 -21.17 -15.16
CA ASN A 529 12.44 -20.23 -16.09
C ASN A 529 13.50 -20.94 -16.94
N PRO A 530 13.59 -20.63 -18.25
CA PRO A 530 14.37 -21.40 -19.21
C PRO A 530 15.87 -21.47 -18.91
N PHE A 531 16.41 -20.46 -18.22
CA PHE A 531 17.86 -20.32 -17.99
C PHE A 531 18.25 -20.46 -16.50
N GLY A 532 17.32 -20.87 -15.64
CA GLY A 532 17.57 -20.99 -14.20
C GLY A 532 17.77 -19.67 -13.47
N ASN A 533 17.51 -18.54 -14.12
CA ASN A 533 17.57 -17.18 -13.58
C ASN A 533 16.26 -16.43 -13.87
N TYR A 534 16.24 -15.08 -13.79
CA TYR A 534 15.03 -14.29 -14.02
C TYR A 534 14.57 -14.26 -15.49
N VAL A 535 15.44 -14.57 -16.46
CA VAL A 535 15.19 -14.39 -17.88
C VAL A 535 14.16 -15.41 -18.40
N TYR A 536 13.05 -14.88 -18.92
CA TYR A 536 12.01 -15.66 -19.57
C TYR A 536 12.16 -15.66 -21.09
N SER A 537 12.42 -14.48 -21.70
CA SER A 537 12.82 -14.33 -23.10
C SER A 537 13.88 -13.24 -23.22
N TYR A 538 14.59 -13.20 -24.35
CA TYR A 538 15.72 -12.29 -24.56
C TYR A 538 15.78 -11.77 -26.01
N GLY A 539 16.73 -10.85 -26.28
CA GLY A 539 16.82 -10.24 -27.58
C GLY A 539 15.82 -9.13 -27.83
N HIS A 540 15.41 -8.43 -26.75
CA HIS A 540 14.50 -7.28 -26.80
C HIS A 540 15.27 -5.95 -26.74
N ARG A 541 14.75 -4.92 -27.43
CA ARG A 541 15.30 -3.58 -27.40
C ARG A 541 14.70 -2.72 -26.29
N ASN A 542 13.41 -2.40 -26.38
CA ASN A 542 12.71 -1.56 -25.41
C ASN A 542 11.23 -1.96 -25.30
N PRO A 543 10.93 -3.10 -24.67
CA PRO A 543 9.58 -3.59 -24.51
C PRO A 543 8.83 -2.75 -23.48
N GLN A 544 7.65 -2.18 -23.84
CA GLN A 544 6.82 -1.36 -22.96
C GLN A 544 5.37 -1.85 -22.85
N GLY A 545 4.96 -2.83 -23.63
CA GLY A 545 3.62 -3.40 -23.60
C GLY A 545 3.63 -4.87 -23.21
N LEU A 546 2.83 -5.29 -22.23
CA LEU A 546 2.62 -6.69 -21.84
C LEU A 546 1.13 -6.94 -21.62
N ALA A 547 0.58 -7.99 -22.22
CA ALA A 547 -0.77 -8.46 -21.95
C ALA A 547 -0.90 -9.96 -22.20
N PHE A 548 -1.74 -10.62 -21.41
CA PHE A 548 -2.10 -12.02 -21.61
C PHE A 548 -3.42 -12.14 -22.37
N ASP A 549 -3.47 -13.05 -23.34
CA ASP A 549 -4.71 -13.39 -24.04
C ASP A 549 -5.53 -14.44 -23.23
N ARG A 550 -6.72 -14.77 -23.75
CA ARG A 550 -7.62 -15.75 -23.11
C ARG A 550 -7.03 -17.17 -22.99
N ASN A 551 -6.02 -17.49 -23.77
CA ASN A 551 -5.31 -18.77 -23.73
C ASN A 551 -4.08 -18.73 -22.82
N GLY A 552 -3.87 -17.64 -22.08
CA GLY A 552 -2.74 -17.45 -21.19
C GLY A 552 -1.42 -17.18 -21.90
N ARG A 553 -1.44 -16.83 -23.19
CA ARG A 553 -0.22 -16.50 -23.97
C ARG A 553 0.13 -15.04 -23.75
N LEU A 554 1.42 -14.78 -23.53
CA LEU A 554 1.94 -13.43 -23.32
C LEU A 554 2.22 -12.75 -24.66
N TRP A 555 1.62 -11.59 -24.87
CA TRP A 555 1.89 -10.65 -25.94
C TRP A 555 2.71 -9.48 -25.43
N GLU A 556 3.60 -9.00 -26.28
CA GLU A 556 4.51 -7.94 -25.97
C GLU A 556 4.63 -6.95 -27.14
N ALA A 557 4.78 -5.65 -26.83
CA ALA A 557 5.02 -4.64 -27.84
C ALA A 557 6.25 -3.81 -27.49
N GLU A 558 7.16 -3.61 -28.49
CA GLU A 558 8.43 -2.93 -28.29
C GLU A 558 8.81 -1.97 -29.42
N PHE A 559 9.64 -0.99 -29.04
CA PHE A 559 10.21 -0.02 -29.96
C PHE A 559 11.38 -0.62 -30.77
N GLY A 560 11.31 -0.47 -32.07
CA GLY A 560 12.46 -0.64 -32.90
C GLY A 560 13.45 0.53 -32.82
N ASN A 561 14.50 0.46 -33.62
CA ASN A 561 15.54 1.49 -33.67
C ASN A 561 15.29 2.49 -34.81
N SER A 562 15.27 2.01 -36.02
CA SER A 562 15.24 2.86 -37.19
C SER A 562 14.30 2.37 -38.30
N SER A 563 13.85 1.14 -38.24
CA SER A 563 13.04 0.53 -39.29
C SER A 563 11.71 0.00 -38.82
N LYS A 564 11.66 -0.86 -37.83
CA LYS A 564 10.44 -1.59 -37.43
C LYS A 564 10.21 -1.66 -35.94
N ASP A 565 9.05 -1.19 -35.53
CA ASP A 565 8.42 -1.51 -34.24
C ASP A 565 7.71 -2.87 -34.31
N GLU A 566 7.52 -3.55 -33.19
CA GLU A 566 7.10 -4.95 -33.16
C GLU A 566 5.94 -5.23 -32.18
N LEU A 567 5.10 -6.20 -32.58
CA LEU A 567 4.20 -6.92 -31.70
C LEU A 567 4.62 -8.39 -31.68
N ASN A 568 5.03 -8.88 -30.54
CA ASN A 568 5.58 -10.20 -30.31
C ASN A 568 4.63 -11.10 -29.54
N LEU A 569 4.64 -12.41 -29.84
CA LEU A 569 4.09 -13.46 -28.99
C LEU A 569 5.23 -14.12 -28.24
N ILE A 570 5.29 -13.91 -26.93
CA ILE A 570 6.42 -14.31 -26.10
C ILE A 570 6.36 -15.79 -25.73
N LYS A 571 7.47 -16.48 -25.99
CA LYS A 571 7.70 -17.89 -25.64
C LYS A 571 8.88 -18.02 -24.68
N PRO A 572 8.83 -18.98 -23.74
CA PRO A 572 9.94 -19.22 -22.82
C PRO A 572 11.20 -19.62 -23.59
N GLY A 573 12.32 -18.96 -23.28
CA GLY A 573 13.62 -19.24 -23.86
C GLY A 573 13.84 -18.68 -25.28
N ALA A 574 12.84 -18.03 -25.89
CA ALA A 574 12.94 -17.52 -27.25
C ALA A 574 13.81 -16.25 -27.35
N ASN A 575 14.50 -16.11 -28.48
CA ASN A 575 15.29 -14.94 -28.86
C ASN A 575 14.54 -14.10 -29.88
N TYR A 576 14.30 -12.83 -29.58
CA TYR A 576 13.55 -11.88 -30.42
C TYR A 576 14.45 -11.01 -31.36
N GLY A 577 15.75 -11.31 -31.41
CA GLY A 577 16.65 -10.94 -32.47
C GLY A 577 17.46 -9.67 -32.25
N TRP A 578 17.03 -8.72 -31.40
CA TRP A 578 17.79 -7.49 -31.18
C TRP A 578 19.17 -7.76 -30.56
N PRO A 579 20.28 -7.13 -31.00
CA PRO A 579 20.38 -6.10 -32.05
C PRO A 579 20.64 -6.65 -33.48
N THR A 580 20.72 -7.94 -33.67
CA THR A 580 21.02 -8.57 -34.94
C THR A 580 19.91 -8.35 -35.99
N CYS A 581 18.64 -8.36 -35.50
CA CYS A 581 17.47 -8.15 -36.34
C CYS A 581 16.58 -7.04 -35.74
N GLU A 582 15.85 -6.38 -36.62
CA GLU A 582 14.77 -5.44 -36.32
C GLU A 582 13.61 -5.74 -37.30
N GLY A 583 12.48 -6.17 -36.77
CA GLY A 583 11.39 -6.74 -37.57
C GLY A 583 11.64 -8.21 -37.95
N SER A 584 11.20 -8.61 -39.12
CA SER A 584 11.36 -9.99 -39.61
C SER A 584 12.82 -10.39 -39.77
N CYS A 585 13.20 -11.51 -39.24
CA CYS A 585 14.57 -12.01 -39.17
C CYS A 585 14.67 -13.40 -39.84
N SER A 586 15.68 -13.55 -40.70
CA SER A 586 15.98 -14.84 -41.31
C SER A 586 17.11 -15.63 -40.64
N VAL A 587 17.65 -15.10 -39.53
CA VAL A 587 18.70 -15.76 -38.76
C VAL A 587 18.12 -16.92 -37.98
N ALA A 588 18.71 -18.09 -38.09
CA ALA A 588 18.25 -19.30 -37.42
C ALA A 588 18.26 -19.13 -35.87
N GLY A 589 17.21 -19.61 -35.19
CA GLY A 589 17.06 -19.53 -33.75
C GLY A 589 16.47 -18.20 -33.25
N MET A 590 16.17 -17.26 -34.13
CA MET A 590 15.46 -16.02 -33.79
C MET A 590 13.96 -16.14 -34.07
N THR A 591 13.14 -15.50 -33.27
CA THR A 591 11.68 -15.54 -33.32
C THR A 591 11.17 -14.25 -33.97
N ASN A 592 10.37 -14.39 -35.02
CA ASN A 592 9.82 -13.25 -35.75
C ASN A 592 8.61 -12.63 -35.03
N PRO A 593 8.43 -11.31 -35.10
CA PRO A 593 7.23 -10.63 -34.62
C PRO A 593 5.98 -11.11 -35.38
N LYS A 594 4.82 -10.92 -34.75
CA LYS A 594 3.50 -11.23 -35.34
C LYS A 594 2.95 -10.10 -36.18
N ALA A 595 3.34 -8.86 -35.87
CA ALA A 595 3.10 -7.68 -36.70
C ALA A 595 4.24 -6.67 -36.54
N THR A 596 4.45 -5.84 -37.56
CA THR A 596 5.47 -4.77 -37.55
C THR A 596 4.91 -3.49 -38.12
N TRP A 597 5.45 -2.37 -37.68
CA TRP A 597 5.15 -1.02 -38.17
C TRP A 597 6.44 -0.27 -38.49
N ASN A 598 6.36 0.78 -39.27
CA ASN A 598 7.44 1.73 -39.35
C ASN A 598 7.53 2.52 -38.06
N VAL A 599 8.72 2.92 -37.62
CA VAL A 599 8.95 3.58 -36.32
C VAL A 599 8.26 4.94 -36.15
N ASP A 600 7.82 5.56 -37.24
CA ASP A 600 7.03 6.80 -37.26
C ASP A 600 5.51 6.54 -37.14
N GLU A 601 5.06 5.31 -37.37
CA GLU A 601 3.65 4.91 -37.31
C GLU A 601 3.23 4.37 -35.94
N ALA A 602 4.17 3.91 -35.12
CA ALA A 602 3.86 3.31 -33.84
C ALA A 602 4.67 3.92 -32.68
N SER A 603 5.89 3.50 -32.39
CA SER A 603 6.53 3.63 -31.08
C SER A 603 5.61 3.08 -29.98
N PRO A 604 5.41 1.75 -29.96
CA PRO A 604 4.35 1.11 -29.19
C PRO A 604 4.67 1.12 -27.70
N SER A 605 3.68 1.44 -26.86
CA SER A 605 3.81 1.39 -25.42
C SER A 605 2.82 0.37 -24.84
N GLY A 606 1.86 0.75 -24.00
CA GLY A 606 0.96 -0.21 -23.40
C GLY A 606 0.09 -0.97 -24.39
N ILE A 607 -0.19 -2.23 -24.10
CA ILE A 607 -1.16 -3.05 -24.83
C ILE A 607 -2.22 -3.61 -23.90
N ALA A 608 -3.42 -3.85 -24.42
CA ALA A 608 -4.51 -4.58 -23.75
C ALA A 608 -5.18 -5.52 -24.74
N ILE A 609 -5.71 -6.63 -24.23
CA ILE A 609 -6.42 -7.59 -25.07
C ILE A 609 -7.89 -7.67 -24.61
N VAL A 610 -8.80 -7.37 -25.52
CA VAL A 610 -10.25 -7.43 -25.31
C VAL A 610 -10.86 -8.17 -26.50
N ARG A 611 -11.71 -9.17 -26.25
CA ARG A 611 -12.42 -9.92 -27.29
C ARG A 611 -11.47 -10.44 -28.39
N ASN A 612 -10.33 -10.99 -27.97
CA ASN A 612 -9.27 -11.52 -28.84
C ASN A 612 -8.67 -10.50 -29.82
N VAL A 613 -8.66 -9.24 -29.44
CA VAL A 613 -8.03 -8.13 -30.18
C VAL A 613 -6.99 -7.46 -29.28
N VAL A 614 -5.79 -7.31 -29.80
CA VAL A 614 -4.74 -6.47 -29.18
C VAL A 614 -5.03 -5.01 -29.53
N TYR A 615 -5.19 -4.17 -28.52
CA TYR A 615 -5.21 -2.71 -28.62
C TYR A 615 -3.87 -2.20 -28.14
N MET A 616 -3.18 -1.41 -28.96
CA MET A 616 -1.81 -0.95 -28.70
C MET A 616 -1.73 0.57 -28.81
N ALA A 617 -1.33 1.20 -27.71
CA ALA A 617 -1.12 2.64 -27.65
C ALA A 617 0.21 3.01 -28.30
N SER A 618 0.21 4.05 -29.13
CA SER A 618 1.38 4.50 -29.89
C SER A 618 1.77 5.93 -29.55
N LEU A 619 3.05 6.11 -29.25
CA LEU A 619 3.60 7.40 -28.84
C LEU A 619 3.86 8.31 -30.05
N ARG A 620 4.84 7.96 -30.88
CA ARG A 620 5.22 8.74 -32.09
C ARG A 620 4.12 8.69 -33.13
N GLY A 621 3.47 7.52 -33.28
CA GLY A 621 2.40 7.34 -34.23
C GLY A 621 1.07 8.00 -33.83
N GLU A 622 0.94 8.51 -32.60
CA GLU A 622 -0.22 9.24 -32.08
C GLU A 622 -1.57 8.58 -32.41
N ARG A 623 -1.65 7.25 -32.17
CA ARG A 623 -2.83 6.44 -32.52
C ARG A 623 -3.02 5.24 -31.63
N LEU A 624 -4.22 4.68 -31.66
CA LEU A 624 -4.53 3.37 -31.10
C LEU A 624 -4.57 2.35 -32.22
N TRP A 625 -3.68 1.37 -32.20
CA TRP A 625 -3.73 0.24 -33.11
C TRP A 625 -4.70 -0.83 -32.59
N ARG A 626 -5.48 -1.40 -33.48
CA ARG A 626 -6.34 -2.56 -33.31
C ARG A 626 -5.77 -3.71 -34.12
N VAL A 627 -5.39 -4.82 -33.48
CA VAL A 627 -4.77 -5.99 -34.10
C VAL A 627 -5.55 -7.23 -33.71
N PRO A 628 -6.42 -7.79 -34.56
CA PRO A 628 -7.15 -9.01 -34.25
C PRO A 628 -6.22 -10.20 -34.12
N ILE A 629 -6.40 -11.05 -33.11
CA ILE A 629 -5.79 -12.37 -33.02
C ILE A 629 -6.72 -13.33 -33.80
N ASN A 630 -6.17 -14.16 -34.66
CA ASN A 630 -6.94 -15.06 -35.51
C ASN A 630 -7.39 -16.31 -34.74
N GLY A 631 -8.50 -16.21 -34.03
CA GLY A 631 -9.02 -17.28 -33.17
C GLY A 631 -8.02 -17.67 -32.08
N ASP A 632 -7.76 -18.95 -31.91
CA ASP A 632 -6.78 -19.46 -30.94
C ASP A 632 -5.39 -19.72 -31.55
N THR A 633 -5.15 -19.23 -32.78
CA THR A 633 -3.86 -19.36 -33.44
C THR A 633 -2.84 -18.35 -32.91
N GLU A 634 -1.59 -18.49 -33.33
CA GLU A 634 -0.52 -17.54 -33.03
C GLU A 634 -0.41 -16.42 -34.07
N SER A 635 -1.31 -16.36 -35.04
CA SER A 635 -1.30 -15.35 -36.09
C SER A 635 -2.24 -14.18 -35.76
N VAL A 636 -2.00 -13.06 -36.38
CA VAL A 636 -2.84 -11.86 -36.26
C VAL A 636 -3.40 -11.45 -37.63
N GLY A 637 -4.55 -10.78 -37.62
CA GLY A 637 -5.12 -10.15 -38.79
C GLY A 637 -4.47 -8.80 -39.06
N THR A 638 -4.99 -8.09 -40.07
CA THR A 638 -4.47 -6.79 -40.50
C THR A 638 -4.66 -5.74 -39.39
N PRO A 639 -3.60 -5.05 -38.95
CA PRO A 639 -3.68 -3.93 -38.04
C PRO A 639 -4.51 -2.78 -38.61
N THR A 640 -5.35 -2.15 -37.79
CA THR A 640 -6.15 -0.98 -38.14
C THR A 640 -5.90 0.15 -37.15
N ALA A 641 -5.67 1.36 -37.67
CA ALA A 641 -5.39 2.54 -36.85
C ALA A 641 -6.69 3.30 -36.50
N TYR A 642 -6.76 3.77 -35.25
CA TYR A 642 -7.83 4.61 -34.74
C TYR A 642 -7.26 5.89 -34.10
N TYR A 643 -8.02 6.97 -34.17
CA TYR A 643 -7.74 8.25 -33.48
C TYR A 643 -6.39 8.88 -33.88
N VAL A 644 -5.96 8.70 -35.11
CA VAL A 644 -4.68 9.21 -35.64
C VAL A 644 -4.60 10.73 -35.44
N GLY A 645 -3.58 11.21 -34.69
CA GLY A 645 -3.35 12.61 -34.37
C GLY A 645 -4.43 13.29 -33.51
N THR A 646 -5.48 12.58 -33.08
CA THR A 646 -6.63 13.18 -32.39
C THR A 646 -6.33 13.52 -30.93
N TYR A 647 -5.59 12.68 -30.24
CA TYR A 647 -5.29 12.81 -28.80
C TYR A 647 -3.80 12.97 -28.53
N GLY A 648 -2.98 13.08 -29.57
CA GLY A 648 -1.53 13.11 -29.49
C GLY A 648 -0.93 11.77 -29.08
N ARG A 649 0.14 11.82 -28.32
CA ARG A 649 0.93 10.67 -27.88
C ARG A 649 0.16 9.81 -26.90
N LEU A 650 -0.06 8.52 -27.22
CA LEU A 650 -0.80 7.56 -26.39
C LEU A 650 0.17 6.59 -25.71
N ARG A 651 0.03 6.39 -24.38
CA ARG A 651 1.01 5.60 -23.63
C ARG A 651 0.45 4.28 -23.10
N THR A 652 -0.54 4.28 -22.26
CA THR A 652 -1.06 3.05 -21.66
C THR A 652 -2.49 2.83 -22.05
N VAL A 653 -2.78 1.61 -22.49
CA VAL A 653 -4.14 1.11 -22.68
C VAL A 653 -4.36 -0.08 -21.75
N THR A 654 -5.51 -0.12 -21.09
CA THR A 654 -5.91 -1.23 -20.21
C THR A 654 -7.40 -1.54 -20.38
N LYS A 655 -7.77 -2.82 -20.26
CA LYS A 655 -9.17 -3.26 -20.27
C LYS A 655 -9.86 -2.84 -18.98
N VAL A 656 -11.07 -2.29 -19.08
CA VAL A 656 -11.93 -2.03 -17.91
C VAL A 656 -12.58 -3.35 -17.48
N PRO A 657 -12.39 -3.79 -16.21
CA PRO A 657 -13.01 -5.02 -15.72
C PRO A 657 -14.53 -4.97 -15.81
N GLY A 658 -15.12 -6.07 -16.29
CA GLY A 658 -16.57 -6.21 -16.44
C GLY A 658 -17.22 -5.38 -17.56
N ALA A 659 -16.42 -4.75 -18.44
CA ALA A 659 -16.96 -3.94 -19.54
C ALA A 659 -16.16 -4.13 -20.84
N ASP A 660 -16.83 -3.95 -21.98
CA ASP A 660 -16.18 -3.84 -23.28
C ASP A 660 -15.69 -2.38 -23.49
N GLN A 661 -14.74 -1.99 -22.63
CA GLN A 661 -14.17 -0.64 -22.58
C GLN A 661 -12.67 -0.71 -22.34
N LEU A 662 -11.99 0.33 -22.80
CA LEU A 662 -10.57 0.57 -22.49
C LEU A 662 -10.42 1.90 -21.75
N TRP A 663 -9.45 1.97 -20.84
CA TRP A 663 -8.85 3.24 -20.45
C TRP A 663 -7.56 3.42 -21.25
N LEU A 664 -7.36 4.64 -21.73
CA LEU A 664 -6.25 5.01 -22.60
C LEU A 664 -5.63 6.31 -22.08
N SER A 665 -4.35 6.29 -21.69
CA SER A 665 -3.68 7.49 -21.22
C SER A 665 -2.95 8.21 -22.35
N THR A 666 -2.94 9.55 -22.32
CA THR A 666 -2.06 10.38 -23.12
C THR A 666 -0.73 10.62 -22.40
N THR A 667 0.26 11.13 -23.12
CA THR A 667 1.59 11.51 -22.60
C THR A 667 2.16 12.67 -23.43
N ASN A 668 1.40 13.73 -23.58
CA ASN A 668 1.73 14.88 -24.40
C ASN A 668 2.67 15.88 -23.72
N CYS A 669 2.82 15.77 -22.39
CA CYS A 669 3.76 16.57 -21.60
C CYS A 669 5.09 15.82 -21.31
N ASP A 670 5.35 14.66 -21.95
CA ASP A 670 6.66 14.01 -21.83
C ASP A 670 7.75 14.78 -22.59
N ASN A 671 9.01 14.38 -22.42
CA ASN A 671 10.19 15.02 -23.03
C ASN A 671 10.20 15.04 -24.57
N ASN A 672 9.29 14.33 -25.24
CA ASN A 672 9.07 14.33 -26.70
C ASN A 672 7.72 14.94 -27.09
N GLY A 673 6.90 15.32 -26.08
CA GLY A 673 5.68 16.09 -26.25
C GLY A 673 5.97 17.59 -26.24
N ASN A 674 4.96 18.41 -26.49
CA ASN A 674 5.06 19.86 -26.54
C ASN A 674 4.02 20.56 -25.68
N GLN A 675 3.33 19.82 -24.81
CA GLN A 675 2.28 20.34 -23.93
C GLN A 675 2.82 20.52 -22.51
N PRO A 676 2.28 21.48 -21.74
CA PRO A 676 2.70 21.71 -20.37
C PRO A 676 2.26 20.56 -19.44
N ASP A 677 2.91 20.45 -18.28
CA ASP A 677 2.53 19.54 -17.21
C ASP A 677 1.06 19.71 -16.83
N GLY A 678 0.39 18.61 -16.51
CA GLY A 678 -1.03 18.59 -16.22
C GLY A 678 -1.96 18.60 -17.45
N SER A 679 -1.42 18.60 -18.67
CA SER A 679 -2.24 18.56 -19.89
C SER A 679 -2.70 17.17 -20.31
N ASP A 680 -2.12 16.11 -19.74
CA ASP A 680 -2.46 14.75 -20.07
C ASP A 680 -3.83 14.32 -19.51
N LYS A 681 -4.35 13.27 -20.11
CA LYS A 681 -5.71 12.76 -19.87
C LYS A 681 -5.72 11.25 -19.77
N ILE A 682 -6.74 10.74 -19.09
CA ILE A 682 -7.21 9.36 -19.25
C ILE A 682 -8.52 9.42 -20.02
N LEU A 683 -8.59 8.68 -21.12
CA LEU A 683 -9.74 8.54 -21.99
C LEU A 683 -10.43 7.21 -21.73
N ARG A 684 -11.73 7.18 -21.82
CA ARG A 684 -12.56 5.96 -21.86
C ARG A 684 -12.97 5.69 -23.30
N VAL A 685 -12.59 4.54 -23.83
CA VAL A 685 -12.90 4.08 -25.19
C VAL A 685 -13.89 2.93 -25.09
N ASN A 686 -15.07 3.04 -25.71
CA ASN A 686 -16.02 1.93 -25.81
C ASN A 686 -15.65 1.02 -27.00
N ILE A 687 -15.80 -0.29 -26.80
CA ILE A 687 -15.57 -1.33 -27.81
C ILE A 687 -16.93 -1.89 -28.23
N GLY A 688 -17.30 -1.66 -29.49
CA GLY A 688 -18.57 -2.12 -30.07
C GLY A 688 -18.47 -3.49 -30.74
#